data_8e1341228f1c588c6be5a525a5b8f74f
#
_entry.id   8e1341228f1c588c6be5a525a5b8f74f
#
_cell.length_a   1.000
_cell.length_b   1.000
_cell.length_c   1.000
_cell.angle_alpha   90.00
_cell.angle_beta   90.00
_cell.angle_gamma   90.00
#
_symmetry.space_group_name_H-M   'P 1'
#
loop_
_entity.id
_entity.type
_entity.pdbx_description
1 polymer ?
#
loop_
_entity_poly.entity_id
_entity_poly.type
_entity_poly.pdbx_seq_one_letter_code
_entity_poly.pdbx_strand_id
1 'polypeptide(L)'
;MPSFPHSSKIEINKCLHSKRQNAHKDGHADATIGTAHGNTAWHGAFIIHFLKTIKQMTFNEGLWNEQINVTDFVSRNITPYEGDASFLVGPTERTKRVWNVCLQALEEERANGGVRSFDPDTVSTITSHKPGYIKKEDELIVGLQTDELLRRAIKPFGGIKVVEKACAQHGHEVNPHVKDIFTHYRKTHNDGVFDVYTEEIRKFRSLGFLTGLPDNYARGRIIGDYRRLAVYGTDRLIEAKEADKRALGSPMTDERIRLREEVAEQIKALKEIAKMGEMYGLELNRPAQTAQEAVQWVYMGYLAAVKEQDGAAMSLGNTSSFLDIYIEHDLKHGLIDETFAQELIDQFVIKLRMVRHLRMDAYNEIFAGDPTWVTESIGGRFNDGRTKVTKTSFRFLQTLYNLGPSPEPNLTVLWSPELPEGFKEFCAKVSIDTSSIQYENDTLMREVRGSDDYGIACCVSYQDIGRQIQFFGARCNLAKALLLAINGGRCEKTGTVMLEGIPALSSDVLNYEEVMKNYKLVLTQIARVYNDAMNIIHYMHDKYYYEKAQMALIDTNPRINIAYGAAGLSIAIDSLSAIKYAKVTSKRNDIGLTEAFDIEGEYPCFGNNDDRVDHLGVDLVYFFDEELKKLPVYKHARPTLSLLTITSNVMYGKKTGATPDGRAAGVAFAPGANPMHGRDKSGAIASLASVAKLRYRDSQDGISNTFSIIPKSLGPTDEERVENLVTMMDGYFTKGAHHLNVNVLNREMLEDAMEHPENYPQLTIRVSGYAVNFVKLSREHQLEVIARTFHQKM
;
A
#
# COMPACT_ATOMS: atom_id res chain seq x y z
N MET A 1 -47.19 16.31 -34.39
CA MET A 1 -47.18 17.19 -35.59
C MET A 1 -47.68 18.56 -35.17
N PRO A 2 -47.12 19.71 -35.58
CA PRO A 2 -46.44 19.98 -36.83
C PRO A 2 -44.96 20.39 -36.63
N SER A 3 -44.14 20.06 -37.54
CA SER A 3 -43.52 20.52 -38.79
C SER A 3 -42.43 21.60 -38.65
N PHE A 4 -41.28 21.23 -39.12
CA PHE A 4 -40.08 22.03 -39.37
C PHE A 4 -40.25 23.15 -40.36
N PRO A 5 -39.31 24.11 -40.44
CA PRO A 5 -38.55 24.19 -41.67
C PRO A 5 -37.01 24.38 -41.52
N HIS A 6 -36.37 24.08 -42.62
CA HIS A 6 -34.96 24.03 -42.98
C HIS A 6 -34.24 25.38 -43.10
N SER A 7 -32.90 25.24 -42.94
CA SER A 7 -31.80 25.88 -43.68
C SER A 7 -31.38 27.33 -43.39
N SER A 8 -30.11 27.49 -43.06
CA SER A 8 -29.17 28.21 -43.94
C SER A 8 -27.72 28.04 -43.49
N LYS A 9 -26.91 27.56 -44.42
CA LYS A 9 -25.46 27.69 -44.43
C LYS A 9 -25.11 29.17 -44.54
N ILE A 10 -24.20 29.68 -43.71
CA ILE A 10 -23.45 30.90 -44.01
C ILE A 10 -21.99 30.66 -43.72
N GLU A 11 -21.17 30.95 -44.73
CA GLU A 11 -19.74 30.93 -44.89
C GLU A 11 -19.03 31.76 -43.81
N ILE A 12 -17.92 31.19 -43.31
CA ILE A 12 -16.85 31.97 -42.65
C ILE A 12 -15.58 31.70 -43.44
N ASN A 13 -15.36 32.53 -44.45
CA ASN A 13 -14.03 32.77 -45.02
C ASN A 13 -13.86 34.28 -45.20
N LYS A 14 -12.83 34.84 -44.58
CA LYS A 14 -12.16 36.13 -44.75
C LYS A 14 -11.95 36.89 -43.45
N CYS A 15 -10.83 36.65 -42.81
CA CYS A 15 -10.05 37.67 -42.13
C CYS A 15 -8.63 37.21 -41.81
N LEU A 16 -7.84 37.02 -42.88
CA LEU A 16 -6.39 36.93 -42.79
C LEU A 16 -5.82 37.61 -44.05
N HIS A 17 -5.65 38.95 -43.99
CA HIS A 17 -4.72 39.71 -44.79
C HIS A 17 -4.89 41.18 -44.47
N SER A 18 -4.07 41.70 -43.59
CA SER A 18 -3.53 43.07 -43.66
C SER A 18 -2.73 43.42 -42.40
N LYS A 19 -1.47 43.35 -42.49
CA LYS A 19 -0.46 44.26 -41.88
C LYS A 19 0.95 43.70 -42.05
N ARG A 20 1.43 43.69 -43.26
CA ARG A 20 2.82 43.85 -43.59
C ARG A 20 2.92 45.10 -44.42
N GLN A 21 3.54 46.13 -43.86
CA GLN A 21 4.41 47.13 -44.56
C GLN A 21 4.57 48.34 -43.67
N ASN A 22 5.81 48.75 -43.58
CA ASN A 22 6.36 50.02 -43.14
C ASN A 22 7.03 50.05 -41.77
N ALA A 23 8.31 49.86 -41.76
CA ALA A 23 9.27 50.84 -41.23
C ALA A 23 10.70 50.37 -41.59
N HIS A 24 11.21 50.96 -42.66
CA HIS A 24 12.64 51.19 -42.89
C HIS A 24 12.89 52.69 -42.65
N LYS A 25 13.92 52.98 -41.86
CA LYS A 25 14.95 54.03 -42.00
C LYS A 25 15.33 54.73 -40.72
N ASP A 26 16.60 54.68 -40.56
CA ASP A 26 17.59 55.69 -40.13
C ASP A 26 17.82 55.95 -38.64
N GLY A 27 19.10 55.82 -38.27
CA GLY A 27 19.79 56.77 -37.43
C GLY A 27 20.88 56.18 -36.53
N HIS A 28 22.13 56.40 -36.94
CA HIS A 28 23.36 56.27 -36.13
C HIS A 28 23.33 57.11 -34.86
N ALA A 29 23.94 56.61 -33.75
CA ALA A 29 25.06 57.25 -33.07
C ALA A 29 25.45 56.56 -31.74
N ASP A 30 26.69 56.23 -31.71
CA ASP A 30 27.71 56.23 -30.64
C ASP A 30 27.50 55.85 -29.19
N ALA A 31 28.52 55.13 -28.79
CA ALA A 31 28.90 54.55 -27.55
C ALA A 31 28.97 55.47 -26.33
N THR A 32 28.69 54.91 -25.15
CA THR A 32 29.62 55.03 -24.02
C THR A 32 29.36 53.93 -22.97
N ILE A 33 30.48 53.51 -22.40
CA ILE A 33 30.69 52.45 -21.40
C ILE A 33 30.04 52.79 -20.05
N GLY A 34 29.37 51.79 -19.46
CA GLY A 34 28.94 51.85 -18.06
C GLY A 34 28.74 50.44 -17.50
N THR A 35 29.72 50.00 -16.74
CA THR A 35 29.72 48.75 -15.94
C THR A 35 28.72 48.81 -14.80
N ALA A 36 27.90 47.81 -14.62
CA ALA A 36 27.68 47.04 -13.37
C ALA A 36 26.40 46.22 -13.34
N HIS A 37 26.56 44.94 -12.95
CA HIS A 37 25.67 44.04 -12.24
C HIS A 37 24.27 43.66 -12.82
N GLY A 38 24.13 42.34 -13.09
CA GLY A 38 22.83 41.74 -13.25
C GLY A 38 22.83 40.36 -13.93
N ASN A 39 23.40 39.38 -13.29
CA ASN A 39 23.30 37.96 -13.70
C ASN A 39 21.93 37.38 -13.31
N THR A 40 20.88 37.61 -14.08
CA THR A 40 19.58 36.91 -13.91
C THR A 40 18.79 36.71 -15.20
N ALA A 41 19.29 37.10 -16.37
CA ALA A 41 18.54 37.00 -17.62
C ALA A 41 18.95 35.82 -18.52
N TRP A 42 19.96 35.04 -18.15
CA TRP A 42 20.52 33.99 -19.02
C TRP A 42 19.90 32.60 -18.88
N HIS A 43 19.22 32.32 -17.79
CA HIS A 43 18.59 30.99 -17.59
C HIS A 43 17.26 30.84 -18.35
N GLY A 44 16.47 31.90 -18.48
CA GLY A 44 15.21 31.86 -19.21
C GLY A 44 15.34 31.74 -20.74
N ALA A 45 16.34 32.38 -21.31
CA ALA A 45 16.54 32.36 -22.76
C ALA A 45 17.19 31.07 -23.27
N PHE A 46 18.00 30.40 -22.46
CA PHE A 46 18.59 29.10 -22.79
C PHE A 46 17.55 27.98 -22.81
N ILE A 47 16.60 27.99 -21.88
CA ILE A 47 15.50 27.04 -21.83
C ILE A 47 14.53 27.18 -23.00
N ILE A 48 14.24 28.43 -23.43
CA ILE A 48 13.30 28.67 -24.54
C ILE A 48 13.96 28.35 -25.90
N HIS A 49 15.28 28.47 -26.03
CA HIS A 49 15.99 28.13 -27.28
C HIS A 49 16.23 26.62 -27.40
N PHE A 50 16.39 25.89 -26.26
CA PHE A 50 16.56 24.45 -26.21
C PHE A 50 15.24 23.72 -26.53
N LEU A 51 14.09 24.27 -26.15
CA LEU A 51 12.75 23.69 -26.41
C LEU A 51 12.32 23.71 -27.89
N LYS A 52 13.03 24.44 -28.76
CA LYS A 52 12.72 24.51 -30.21
C LYS A 52 13.36 23.42 -31.06
N THR A 53 14.19 22.56 -30.48
CA THR A 53 14.92 21.51 -31.25
C THR A 53 14.80 20.13 -30.57
N ILE A 54 13.88 19.94 -29.62
CA ILE A 54 13.63 18.63 -29.04
C ILE A 54 12.97 17.79 -30.14
N LYS A 55 13.71 16.86 -30.73
CA LYS A 55 13.12 15.74 -31.46
C LYS A 55 12.15 15.05 -30.51
N GLN A 56 10.90 14.93 -30.95
CA GLN A 56 9.88 14.17 -30.20
C GLN A 56 10.48 12.83 -29.78
N MET A 57 10.31 12.46 -28.47
CA MET A 57 10.74 11.15 -28.00
C MET A 57 10.19 10.07 -28.89
N THR A 58 11.04 9.16 -29.32
CA THR A 58 10.65 8.03 -30.17
C THR A 58 10.83 6.75 -29.39
N PHE A 59 9.76 5.97 -29.31
CA PHE A 59 9.73 4.68 -28.66
C PHE A 59 9.43 3.58 -29.68
N ASN A 60 9.79 2.34 -29.34
CA ASN A 60 9.48 1.19 -30.18
C ASN A 60 7.96 1.02 -30.34
N GLU A 61 7.50 0.92 -31.58
CA GLU A 61 6.08 0.75 -31.88
C GLU A 61 5.52 -0.58 -31.34
N GLY A 62 4.24 -0.58 -31.01
CA GLY A 62 3.54 -1.74 -30.49
C GLY A 62 2.05 -1.51 -30.30
N LEU A 63 1.40 -2.44 -29.62
CA LEU A 63 -0.03 -2.34 -29.32
C LEU A 63 -0.37 -1.10 -28.50
N TRP A 64 0.56 -0.58 -27.74
CA TRP A 64 0.39 0.64 -26.94
C TRP A 64 0.09 1.88 -27.79
N ASN A 65 0.51 1.90 -29.06
CA ASN A 65 0.16 3.00 -29.99
C ASN A 65 -1.32 2.97 -30.40
N GLU A 66 -1.90 1.78 -30.50
CA GLU A 66 -3.26 1.57 -31.00
C GLU A 66 -4.30 1.63 -29.87
N GLN A 67 -3.97 1.09 -28.71
CA GLN A 67 -4.84 0.98 -27.54
C GLN A 67 -4.10 1.32 -26.24
N ILE A 68 -4.84 1.55 -25.16
CA ILE A 68 -4.24 1.79 -23.85
C ILE A 68 -3.60 0.50 -23.34
N ASN A 69 -2.28 0.39 -23.42
CA ASN A 69 -1.51 -0.81 -23.07
C ASN A 69 -0.10 -0.46 -22.59
N VAL A 70 0.03 -0.06 -21.31
CA VAL A 70 1.33 0.28 -20.72
C VAL A 70 2.24 -0.94 -20.56
N THR A 71 1.67 -2.13 -20.37
CA THR A 71 2.46 -3.39 -20.31
C THR A 71 3.27 -3.60 -21.58
N ASP A 72 2.64 -3.42 -22.76
CA ASP A 72 3.33 -3.54 -24.06
C ASP A 72 4.38 -2.43 -24.23
N PHE A 73 4.06 -1.18 -23.80
CA PHE A 73 5.02 -0.07 -23.83
C PHE A 73 6.27 -0.40 -23.01
N VAL A 74 6.12 -0.85 -21.77
CA VAL A 74 7.25 -1.20 -20.89
C VAL A 74 8.06 -2.36 -21.48
N SER A 75 7.40 -3.43 -21.86
CA SER A 75 8.07 -4.64 -22.40
C SER A 75 8.94 -4.36 -23.62
N ARG A 76 8.54 -3.38 -24.45
CA ARG A 76 9.26 -3.03 -25.69
C ARG A 76 10.38 -2.01 -25.51
N ASN A 77 10.30 -1.20 -24.48
CA ASN A 77 11.18 -0.02 -24.34
C ASN A 77 12.13 -0.08 -23.14
N ILE A 78 11.93 -1.01 -22.22
CA ILE A 78 12.80 -1.18 -21.05
C ILE A 78 14.24 -1.52 -21.46
N THR A 79 15.21 -1.00 -20.71
CA THR A 79 16.63 -1.35 -20.83
C THR A 79 17.04 -2.09 -19.54
N PRO A 80 17.07 -3.43 -19.53
CA PRO A 80 17.54 -4.19 -18.37
C PRO A 80 18.95 -3.81 -17.97
N TYR A 81 19.23 -3.78 -16.67
CA TYR A 81 20.54 -3.48 -16.11
C TYR A 81 21.05 -4.65 -15.27
N GLU A 82 22.19 -5.18 -15.63
CA GLU A 82 22.83 -6.34 -14.98
C GLU A 82 24.11 -5.96 -14.22
N GLY A 83 24.45 -4.67 -14.14
CA GLY A 83 25.61 -4.15 -13.42
C GLY A 83 25.33 -3.95 -11.91
N ASP A 84 26.19 -3.18 -11.28
CA ASP A 84 26.20 -2.90 -9.85
C ASP A 84 25.78 -1.44 -9.52
N ALA A 85 25.92 -1.05 -8.25
CA ALA A 85 25.55 0.24 -7.72
C ALA A 85 26.61 1.37 -7.97
N SER A 86 27.68 1.13 -8.72
CA SER A 86 28.81 2.05 -8.86
C SER A 86 28.48 3.39 -9.57
N PHE A 87 27.40 3.45 -10.34
CA PHE A 87 26.94 4.67 -11.03
C PHE A 87 26.12 5.60 -10.12
N LEU A 88 25.70 5.14 -8.95
CA LEU A 88 24.86 5.91 -8.03
C LEU A 88 25.60 7.14 -7.47
N VAL A 89 24.83 8.20 -7.27
CA VAL A 89 25.35 9.47 -6.76
C VAL A 89 24.59 9.90 -5.49
N GLY A 90 25.24 10.75 -4.69
CA GLY A 90 24.63 11.38 -3.51
C GLY A 90 23.61 12.47 -3.88
N PRO A 91 22.90 13.01 -2.87
CA PRO A 91 21.90 14.05 -3.09
C PRO A 91 22.54 15.37 -3.53
N THR A 92 21.92 16.08 -4.47
CA THR A 92 22.33 17.42 -4.88
C THR A 92 22.11 18.45 -3.77
N GLU A 93 22.78 19.61 -3.86
CA GLU A 93 22.53 20.71 -2.92
C GLU A 93 21.08 21.23 -3.00
N ARG A 94 20.46 21.17 -4.17
CA ARG A 94 19.06 21.53 -4.37
C ARG A 94 18.13 20.54 -3.64
N THR A 95 18.35 19.23 -3.82
CA THR A 95 17.62 18.19 -3.06
C THR A 95 17.78 18.37 -1.55
N LYS A 96 19.00 18.63 -1.07
CA LYS A 96 19.24 18.88 0.37
C LYS A 96 18.45 20.08 0.90
N ARG A 97 18.35 21.18 0.14
CA ARG A 97 17.56 22.34 0.55
C ARG A 97 16.08 22.02 0.64
N VAL A 98 15.51 21.31 -0.34
CA VAL A 98 14.10 20.86 -0.30
C VAL A 98 13.88 19.92 0.88
N TRP A 99 14.77 18.95 1.08
CA TRP A 99 14.65 17.96 2.16
C TRP A 99 14.77 18.58 3.54
N ASN A 100 15.65 19.59 3.74
CA ASN A 100 15.77 20.32 5.00
C ASN A 100 14.46 21.05 5.40
N VAL A 101 13.74 21.63 4.41
CA VAL A 101 12.40 22.19 4.68
C VAL A 101 11.43 21.11 5.15
N CYS A 102 11.48 19.93 4.53
CA CYS A 102 10.66 18.80 4.96
C CYS A 102 11.02 18.30 6.36
N LEU A 103 12.31 18.20 6.69
CA LEU A 103 12.76 17.79 8.03
C LEU A 103 12.28 18.74 9.12
N GLN A 104 12.35 20.05 8.89
CA GLN A 104 11.81 21.05 9.80
C GLN A 104 10.29 20.90 10.00
N ALA A 105 9.55 20.73 8.89
CA ALA A 105 8.10 20.50 8.94
C ALA A 105 7.72 19.20 9.68
N LEU A 106 8.52 18.15 9.54
CA LEU A 106 8.34 16.87 10.26
C LEU A 106 8.62 17.01 11.76
N GLU A 107 9.57 17.87 12.13
CA GLU A 107 9.86 18.18 13.53
C GLU A 107 8.73 18.99 14.15
N GLU A 108 8.20 20.01 13.45
CA GLU A 108 6.99 20.74 13.86
C GLU A 108 5.78 19.80 14.00
N GLU A 109 5.56 18.88 13.05
CA GLU A 109 4.50 17.87 13.13
C GLU A 109 4.63 17.01 14.38
N ARG A 110 5.86 16.60 14.72
CA ARG A 110 6.14 15.81 15.93
C ARG A 110 5.89 16.62 17.21
N ALA A 111 6.38 17.85 17.26
CA ALA A 111 6.19 18.74 18.39
C ALA A 111 4.71 19.06 18.67
N ASN A 112 3.88 19.06 17.61
CA ASN A 112 2.44 19.33 17.69
C ASN A 112 1.59 18.05 17.84
N GLY A 113 2.14 16.97 18.38
CA GLY A 113 1.39 15.74 18.63
C GLY A 113 1.03 14.94 17.39
N GLY A 114 1.81 15.06 16.30
CA GLY A 114 1.66 14.30 15.05
C GLY A 114 0.82 14.97 13.97
N VAL A 115 0.37 16.20 14.15
CA VAL A 115 -0.32 17.00 13.14
C VAL A 115 0.28 18.41 13.10
N ARG A 116 0.89 18.77 11.97
CA ARG A 116 1.46 20.11 11.77
C ARG A 116 0.37 21.15 11.54
N SER A 117 -0.55 20.86 10.62
CA SER A 117 -1.62 21.79 10.22
C SER A 117 -2.82 21.00 9.69
N PHE A 118 -4.03 21.56 9.82
CA PHE A 118 -5.29 20.98 9.39
C PHE A 118 -6.18 22.04 8.78
N ASP A 119 -6.86 21.71 7.68
CA ASP A 119 -7.89 22.56 7.06
C ASP A 119 -9.29 22.09 7.50
N PRO A 120 -9.97 22.81 8.39
CA PRO A 120 -11.31 22.46 8.86
C PRO A 120 -12.43 22.90 7.90
N ASP A 121 -12.12 23.70 6.90
CA ASP A 121 -13.11 24.44 6.11
C ASP A 121 -13.35 23.84 4.71
N THR A 122 -12.37 23.10 4.17
CA THR A 122 -12.41 22.61 2.80
C THR A 122 -12.50 21.09 2.73
N VAL A 123 -13.57 20.58 2.12
CA VAL A 123 -13.63 19.16 1.72
C VAL A 123 -12.77 18.97 0.48
N SER A 124 -11.76 18.10 0.58
CA SER A 124 -10.75 17.89 -0.46
C SER A 124 -11.36 17.27 -1.72
N THR A 125 -11.03 17.86 -2.85
CA THR A 125 -11.25 17.33 -4.20
C THR A 125 -9.96 17.50 -5.01
N ILE A 126 -9.93 16.96 -6.22
CA ILE A 126 -8.75 17.09 -7.11
C ILE A 126 -8.30 18.55 -7.27
N THR A 127 -9.24 19.50 -7.31
CA THR A 127 -8.98 20.93 -7.58
C THR A 127 -9.37 21.88 -6.44
N SER A 128 -9.69 21.38 -5.24
CA SER A 128 -10.22 22.22 -4.15
C SER A 128 -9.21 23.20 -3.56
N HIS A 129 -7.94 22.84 -3.51
CA HIS A 129 -6.88 23.65 -2.92
C HIS A 129 -6.05 24.33 -4.01
N LYS A 130 -5.56 25.54 -3.71
CA LYS A 130 -4.58 26.22 -4.55
C LYS A 130 -3.29 25.41 -4.66
N PRO A 131 -2.44 25.66 -5.69
CA PRO A 131 -1.15 25.02 -5.80
C PRO A 131 -0.27 25.25 -4.57
N GLY A 132 0.18 24.14 -3.97
CA GLY A 132 1.11 24.12 -2.85
C GLY A 132 2.50 23.67 -3.28
N TYR A 133 3.50 24.18 -2.58
CA TYR A 133 4.92 23.93 -2.83
C TYR A 133 5.65 23.69 -1.50
N ILE A 134 6.74 22.91 -1.55
CA ILE A 134 7.69 22.79 -0.43
C ILE A 134 8.63 24.00 -0.45
N LYS A 135 9.31 24.16 -1.59
CA LYS A 135 10.22 25.29 -1.89
C LYS A 135 10.25 25.50 -3.41
N LYS A 136 9.35 26.33 -3.91
CA LYS A 136 8.99 26.43 -5.32
C LYS A 136 10.18 26.57 -6.27
N GLU A 137 11.21 27.34 -5.88
CA GLU A 137 12.40 27.60 -6.70
C GLU A 137 13.38 26.43 -6.79
N ASP A 138 13.29 25.47 -5.88
CA ASP A 138 14.17 24.29 -5.80
C ASP A 138 13.45 22.97 -6.21
N GLU A 139 12.13 23.01 -6.47
CA GLU A 139 11.38 21.81 -6.82
C GLU A 139 11.49 21.46 -8.30
N LEU A 140 11.92 20.23 -8.61
CA LEU A 140 11.82 19.63 -9.93
C LEU A 140 10.45 18.98 -10.15
N ILE A 141 9.88 18.41 -9.10
CA ILE A 141 8.58 17.78 -9.06
C ILE A 141 7.68 18.63 -8.18
N VAL A 142 6.65 19.23 -8.77
CA VAL A 142 5.74 20.14 -8.06
C VAL A 142 4.44 19.46 -7.65
N GLY A 143 3.78 20.02 -6.67
CA GLY A 143 2.47 19.61 -6.21
C GLY A 143 2.48 19.17 -4.74
N LEU A 144 1.45 19.62 -4.01
CA LEU A 144 1.13 19.17 -2.65
C LEU A 144 -0.35 18.77 -2.56
N GLN A 145 -0.68 18.00 -1.55
CA GLN A 145 -2.04 17.55 -1.26
C GLN A 145 -2.99 18.72 -0.98
N THR A 146 -2.46 19.77 -0.32
CA THR A 146 -3.14 21.04 -0.06
C THR A 146 -2.25 22.20 -0.54
N ASP A 147 -2.57 23.40 -0.18
CA ASP A 147 -1.77 24.59 -0.46
C ASP A 147 -0.57 24.76 0.49
N GLU A 148 -0.46 23.88 1.53
CA GLU A 148 0.60 23.95 2.54
C GLU A 148 1.20 22.55 2.81
N LEU A 149 2.51 22.51 3.08
CA LEU A 149 3.24 21.28 3.39
C LEU A 149 2.72 20.61 4.68
N LEU A 150 2.46 19.31 4.63
CA LEU A 150 1.91 18.48 5.73
C LEU A 150 0.54 18.93 6.28
N ARG A 151 -0.15 19.86 5.61
CA ARG A 151 -1.49 20.26 5.99
C ARG A 151 -2.50 19.19 5.62
N ARG A 152 -3.25 18.72 6.61
CA ARG A 152 -4.27 17.69 6.42
C ARG A 152 -5.59 18.30 5.95
N ALA A 153 -6.34 17.57 5.13
CA ALA A 153 -7.62 18.01 4.58
C ALA A 153 -8.73 17.03 4.91
N ILE A 154 -9.96 17.54 5.03
CA ILE A 154 -11.17 16.74 5.16
C ILE A 154 -11.38 15.93 3.87
N LYS A 155 -11.44 14.61 3.98
CA LYS A 155 -11.75 13.74 2.85
C LYS A 155 -13.25 13.57 2.66
N PRO A 156 -13.73 13.37 1.44
CA PRO A 156 -15.17 13.30 1.18
C PRO A 156 -15.86 12.04 1.73
N PHE A 157 -15.17 11.10 2.33
CA PHE A 157 -15.73 9.88 2.93
C PHE A 157 -15.25 9.70 4.36
N GLY A 158 -15.84 8.78 5.10
CA GLY A 158 -15.59 8.59 6.51
C GLY A 158 -16.62 9.29 7.41
N GLY A 159 -17.52 10.07 6.85
CA GLY A 159 -18.66 10.68 7.52
C GLY A 159 -18.34 11.85 8.46
N ILE A 160 -19.35 12.53 8.92
CA ILE A 160 -19.23 13.74 9.76
C ILE A 160 -18.55 13.43 11.10
N LYS A 161 -18.70 12.24 11.67
CA LYS A 161 -18.09 11.86 12.95
C LYS A 161 -16.56 11.89 12.92
N VAL A 162 -15.95 11.57 11.76
CA VAL A 162 -14.50 11.67 11.58
C VAL A 162 -14.06 13.13 11.64
N VAL A 163 -14.80 14.00 10.95
CA VAL A 163 -14.54 15.44 10.91
C VAL A 163 -14.72 16.07 12.30
N GLU A 164 -15.83 15.74 12.99
CA GLU A 164 -16.12 16.25 14.33
C GLU A 164 -15.02 15.87 15.33
N LYS A 165 -14.58 14.61 15.31
CA LYS A 165 -13.49 14.16 16.20
C LYS A 165 -12.16 14.81 15.85
N ALA A 166 -11.81 14.91 14.58
CA ALA A 166 -10.58 15.56 14.16
C ALA A 166 -10.57 17.04 14.51
N CYS A 167 -11.68 17.77 14.28
CA CYS A 167 -11.80 19.17 14.70
C CYS A 167 -11.64 19.33 16.21
N ALA A 168 -12.34 18.53 17.02
CA ALA A 168 -12.26 18.58 18.48
C ALA A 168 -10.84 18.29 18.97
N GLN A 169 -10.16 17.31 18.40
CA GLN A 169 -8.80 16.91 18.73
C GLN A 169 -7.76 18.02 18.45
N HIS A 170 -7.99 18.80 17.39
CA HIS A 170 -7.08 19.86 16.96
C HIS A 170 -7.52 21.28 17.33
N GLY A 171 -8.50 21.40 18.25
CA GLY A 171 -8.96 22.69 18.77
C GLY A 171 -9.75 23.54 17.77
N HIS A 172 -10.39 22.90 16.78
CA HIS A 172 -11.25 23.56 15.79
C HIS A 172 -12.72 23.24 16.03
N GLU A 173 -13.60 24.16 15.66
CA GLU A 173 -15.01 23.88 15.48
C GLU A 173 -15.27 23.37 14.06
N VAL A 174 -16.26 22.49 13.93
CA VAL A 174 -16.67 22.00 12.61
C VAL A 174 -17.34 23.13 11.83
N ASN A 175 -16.85 23.42 10.63
CA ASN A 175 -17.47 24.37 9.74
C ASN A 175 -18.95 24.01 9.51
N PRO A 176 -19.92 24.93 9.77
CA PRO A 176 -21.36 24.63 9.62
C PRO A 176 -21.73 24.16 8.23
N HIS A 177 -21.10 24.70 7.18
CA HIS A 177 -21.34 24.29 5.79
C HIS A 177 -20.86 22.87 5.52
N VAL A 178 -19.67 22.51 6.01
CA VAL A 178 -19.17 21.11 5.93
C VAL A 178 -20.13 20.18 6.65
N LYS A 179 -20.56 20.53 7.87
CA LYS A 179 -21.52 19.74 8.64
C LYS A 179 -22.83 19.55 7.89
N ASP A 180 -23.34 20.60 7.28
CA ASP A 180 -24.59 20.59 6.49
C ASP A 180 -24.49 19.64 5.29
N ILE A 181 -23.38 19.69 4.52
CA ILE A 181 -23.13 18.78 3.41
C ILE A 181 -23.17 17.31 3.87
N PHE A 182 -22.45 16.97 4.92
CA PHE A 182 -22.37 15.59 5.40
C PHE A 182 -23.63 15.09 6.09
N THR A 183 -24.50 16.00 6.58
CA THR A 183 -25.69 15.64 7.34
C THR A 183 -26.96 15.60 6.48
N HIS A 184 -27.12 16.56 5.55
CA HIS A 184 -28.35 16.76 4.82
C HIS A 184 -28.28 16.45 3.33
N TYR A 185 -27.11 16.70 2.68
CA TYR A 185 -26.99 16.59 1.23
C TYR A 185 -26.35 15.30 0.76
N ARG A 186 -25.74 14.54 1.68
CA ARG A 186 -24.94 13.40 1.28
C ARG A 186 -25.00 12.32 2.35
N LYS A 187 -25.31 11.10 1.93
CA LYS A 187 -25.10 9.90 2.72
C LYS A 187 -23.72 9.31 2.38
N THR A 188 -22.89 9.01 3.39
CA THR A 188 -21.60 8.37 3.18
C THR A 188 -21.75 6.85 3.16
N HIS A 189 -20.75 6.14 2.61
CA HIS A 189 -20.73 4.69 2.68
C HIS A 189 -20.70 4.19 4.13
N ASN A 190 -20.02 4.91 5.02
CA ASN A 190 -19.97 4.62 6.44
C ASN A 190 -21.35 4.62 7.08
N ASP A 191 -22.15 5.65 6.82
CA ASP A 191 -23.54 5.70 7.31
C ASP A 191 -24.36 4.52 6.75
N GLY A 192 -24.21 4.25 5.46
CA GLY A 192 -24.89 3.12 4.80
C GLY A 192 -24.55 1.76 5.42
N VAL A 193 -23.26 1.52 5.70
CA VAL A 193 -22.80 0.28 6.34
C VAL A 193 -23.40 0.11 7.73
N PHE A 194 -23.32 1.16 8.58
CA PHE A 194 -23.83 1.07 9.95
C PHE A 194 -25.36 1.03 10.04
N ASP A 195 -26.08 1.56 9.04
CA ASP A 195 -27.54 1.38 8.97
C ASP A 195 -27.95 -0.08 8.72
N VAL A 196 -27.11 -0.85 8.01
CA VAL A 196 -27.48 -2.20 7.52
C VAL A 196 -26.83 -3.32 8.34
N TYR A 197 -25.75 -3.05 9.07
CA TYR A 197 -25.11 -4.07 9.91
C TYR A 197 -26.11 -4.79 10.85
N THR A 198 -26.15 -6.12 10.74
CA THR A 198 -26.93 -6.94 11.63
C THR A 198 -26.40 -6.91 13.07
N GLU A 199 -27.24 -7.29 14.05
CA GLU A 199 -26.80 -7.44 15.43
C GLU A 199 -25.67 -8.47 15.56
N GLU A 200 -25.74 -9.56 14.81
CA GLU A 200 -24.72 -10.60 14.76
C GLU A 200 -23.37 -10.02 14.32
N ILE A 201 -23.33 -9.30 13.19
CA ILE A 201 -22.08 -8.64 12.70
C ILE A 201 -21.53 -7.68 13.76
N ARG A 202 -22.39 -6.87 14.39
CA ARG A 202 -21.99 -5.93 15.44
C ARG A 202 -21.38 -6.65 16.66
N LYS A 203 -21.96 -7.78 17.09
CA LYS A 203 -21.42 -8.63 18.16
C LYS A 203 -20.04 -9.19 17.80
N PHE A 204 -19.89 -9.78 16.62
CA PHE A 204 -18.61 -10.34 16.16
C PHE A 204 -17.51 -9.28 16.08
N ARG A 205 -17.86 -8.07 15.61
CA ARG A 205 -16.93 -6.92 15.53
C ARG A 205 -16.53 -6.42 16.93
N SER A 206 -17.50 -6.17 17.83
CA SER A 206 -17.24 -5.59 19.16
C SER A 206 -16.42 -6.52 20.05
N LEU A 207 -16.67 -7.83 19.98
CA LEU A 207 -15.98 -8.84 20.78
C LEU A 207 -14.65 -9.31 20.18
N GLY A 208 -14.27 -8.85 18.98
CA GLY A 208 -12.96 -9.09 18.40
C GLY A 208 -12.79 -10.43 17.69
N PHE A 209 -13.87 -11.04 17.22
CA PHE A 209 -13.83 -12.18 16.30
C PHE A 209 -13.54 -11.74 14.86
N LEU A 210 -14.15 -10.62 14.45
CA LEU A 210 -13.86 -9.92 13.20
C LEU A 210 -13.35 -8.53 13.51
N THR A 211 -12.21 -8.14 12.95
CA THR A 211 -11.58 -6.85 13.26
C THR A 211 -10.96 -6.23 12.02
N GLY A 212 -10.80 -4.90 12.07
CA GLY A 212 -10.24 -4.15 10.94
C GLY A 212 -11.16 -4.10 9.74
N LEU A 213 -12.49 -4.18 9.94
CA LEU A 213 -13.47 -4.03 8.87
C LEU A 213 -13.35 -2.64 8.24
N PRO A 214 -13.28 -2.53 6.90
CA PRO A 214 -13.07 -1.28 6.17
C PRO A 214 -14.37 -0.46 6.05
N ASP A 215 -15.12 -0.35 7.14
CA ASP A 215 -16.38 0.37 7.17
C ASP A 215 -16.23 1.88 7.34
N ASN A 216 -15.04 2.38 7.67
CA ASN A 216 -14.77 3.80 7.92
C ASN A 216 -13.89 4.48 6.86
N TYR A 217 -13.34 3.76 5.87
CA TYR A 217 -12.42 4.30 4.88
C TYR A 217 -12.60 3.61 3.53
N ALA A 218 -11.80 3.99 2.51
CA ALA A 218 -11.98 3.57 1.12
C ALA A 218 -12.23 2.08 0.93
N ARG A 219 -12.99 1.74 -0.13
CA ARG A 219 -13.50 0.39 -0.38
C ARG A 219 -12.42 -0.66 -0.61
N GLY A 220 -11.23 -0.26 -1.07
CA GLY A 220 -10.29 -1.27 -1.45
C GLY A 220 -8.88 -0.79 -1.74
N ARG A 221 -8.09 -1.77 -2.15
CA ARG A 221 -6.76 -1.57 -2.69
C ARG A 221 -6.88 -1.43 -4.19
N ILE A 222 -6.55 -0.26 -4.68
CA ILE A 222 -6.55 0.08 -6.10
C ILE A 222 -5.18 0.64 -6.43
N ILE A 223 -4.43 -0.04 -7.31
CA ILE A 223 -3.25 0.54 -7.91
C ILE A 223 -3.71 1.25 -9.17
N GLY A 224 -3.82 2.58 -9.13
CA GLY A 224 -4.03 3.38 -10.32
C GLY A 224 -2.81 3.20 -11.25
N ASP A 225 -3.05 2.93 -12.52
CA ASP A 225 -1.94 2.90 -13.47
C ASP A 225 -1.54 4.33 -13.85
N TYR A 226 -0.83 4.99 -12.92
CA TYR A 226 -0.38 6.39 -13.07
C TYR A 226 0.56 6.58 -14.26
N ARG A 227 1.18 5.50 -14.75
CA ARG A 227 2.01 5.46 -15.96
C ARG A 227 1.21 5.85 -17.21
N ARG A 228 -0.11 5.56 -17.23
CA ARG A 228 -1.01 5.93 -18.35
C ARG A 228 -0.99 7.42 -18.63
N LEU A 229 -0.90 8.24 -17.58
CA LEU A 229 -0.88 9.70 -17.76
C LEU A 229 0.37 10.16 -18.49
N ALA A 230 1.53 9.57 -18.20
CA ALA A 230 2.79 9.88 -18.87
C ALA A 230 2.83 9.38 -20.34
N VAL A 231 2.27 8.19 -20.61
CA VAL A 231 2.28 7.61 -21.97
C VAL A 231 1.27 8.28 -22.90
N TYR A 232 0.08 8.65 -22.38
CA TYR A 232 -1.07 9.03 -23.23
C TYR A 232 -1.57 10.46 -23.04
N GLY A 233 -1.34 11.06 -21.86
CA GLY A 233 -2.01 12.31 -21.48
C GLY A 233 -3.52 12.12 -21.26
N THR A 234 -4.16 13.13 -20.66
CA THR A 234 -5.61 13.05 -20.34
C THR A 234 -6.50 13.02 -21.57
N ASP A 235 -6.13 13.70 -22.69
CA ASP A 235 -6.98 13.77 -23.87
C ASP A 235 -7.20 12.39 -24.49
N ARG A 236 -6.14 11.60 -24.69
CA ARG A 236 -6.23 10.25 -25.23
C ARG A 236 -6.95 9.29 -24.28
N LEU A 237 -6.74 9.46 -22.96
CA LEU A 237 -7.46 8.65 -21.96
C LEU A 237 -8.96 8.96 -21.94
N ILE A 238 -9.37 10.22 -22.10
CA ILE A 238 -10.78 10.63 -22.21
C ILE A 238 -11.40 10.00 -23.45
N GLU A 239 -10.74 10.10 -24.62
CA GLU A 239 -11.21 9.46 -25.87
C GLU A 239 -11.46 7.95 -25.71
N ALA A 240 -10.50 7.26 -25.05
CA ALA A 240 -10.62 5.83 -24.78
C ALA A 240 -11.82 5.52 -23.87
N LYS A 241 -11.99 6.27 -22.77
CA LYS A 241 -13.15 6.10 -21.87
C LYS A 241 -14.49 6.44 -22.52
N GLU A 242 -14.54 7.42 -23.41
CA GLU A 242 -15.74 7.70 -24.20
C GLU A 242 -16.05 6.58 -25.21
N ALA A 243 -15.02 5.97 -25.80
CA ALA A 243 -15.18 4.80 -26.67
C ALA A 243 -15.72 3.60 -25.86
N ASP A 244 -15.15 3.32 -24.69
CA ASP A 244 -15.62 2.28 -23.78
C ASP A 244 -17.09 2.50 -23.40
N LYS A 245 -17.46 3.73 -23.05
CA LYS A 245 -18.85 4.09 -22.71
C LYS A 245 -19.81 3.86 -23.85
N ARG A 246 -19.41 4.14 -25.10
CA ARG A 246 -20.20 3.82 -26.29
C ARG A 246 -20.35 2.33 -26.50
N ALA A 247 -19.29 1.56 -26.28
CA ALA A 247 -19.29 0.09 -26.42
C ALA A 247 -20.18 -0.63 -25.41
N LEU A 248 -20.52 0.01 -24.29
CA LEU A 248 -21.42 -0.53 -23.26
C LEU A 248 -22.91 -0.64 -23.70
N GLY A 249 -23.27 -0.70 -24.91
CA GLY A 249 -24.55 -0.93 -25.55
C GLY A 249 -25.79 -1.21 -24.67
N SER A 250 -26.73 -1.98 -25.18
CA SER A 250 -27.99 -2.40 -24.51
C SER A 250 -28.00 -3.94 -24.28
N PRO A 251 -28.90 -4.48 -23.42
CA PRO A 251 -29.93 -3.79 -22.64
C PRO A 251 -29.34 -3.03 -21.44
N MET A 252 -30.07 -2.03 -20.92
CA MET A 252 -29.71 -1.25 -19.73
C MET A 252 -30.13 -2.02 -18.46
N THR A 253 -29.30 -2.98 -18.06
CA THR A 253 -29.39 -3.61 -16.75
C THR A 253 -28.84 -2.67 -15.67
N ASP A 254 -29.16 -2.92 -14.41
CA ASP A 254 -28.63 -2.14 -13.27
C ASP A 254 -27.10 -2.12 -13.23
N GLU A 255 -26.45 -3.24 -13.47
CA GLU A 255 -24.97 -3.33 -13.58
C GLU A 255 -24.44 -2.45 -14.71
N ARG A 256 -25.07 -2.49 -15.89
CA ARG A 256 -24.63 -1.69 -17.04
C ARG A 256 -24.89 -0.20 -16.84
N ILE A 257 -26.02 0.16 -16.23
CA ILE A 257 -26.33 1.54 -15.86
C ILE A 257 -25.25 2.06 -14.90
N ARG A 258 -24.94 1.29 -13.86
CA ARG A 258 -23.91 1.65 -12.89
C ARG A 258 -22.52 1.80 -13.54
N LEU A 259 -22.12 0.86 -14.39
CA LEU A 259 -20.82 0.94 -15.09
C LEU A 259 -20.74 2.17 -16.00
N ARG A 260 -21.83 2.52 -16.69
CA ARG A 260 -21.88 3.75 -17.51
C ARG A 260 -21.77 5.02 -16.67
N GLU A 261 -22.36 5.04 -15.49
CA GLU A 261 -22.22 6.14 -14.53
C GLU A 261 -20.76 6.25 -14.04
N GLU A 262 -20.16 5.13 -13.66
CA GLU A 262 -18.75 5.07 -13.25
C GLU A 262 -17.80 5.60 -14.33
N VAL A 263 -17.98 5.20 -15.59
CA VAL A 263 -17.18 5.73 -16.72
C VAL A 263 -17.39 7.24 -16.91
N ALA A 264 -18.60 7.74 -16.69
CA ALA A 264 -18.85 9.19 -16.75
C ALA A 264 -18.09 9.93 -15.63
N GLU A 265 -18.03 9.37 -14.42
CA GLU A 265 -17.23 9.92 -13.32
C GLU A 265 -15.72 9.84 -13.61
N GLN A 266 -15.24 8.76 -14.23
CA GLN A 266 -13.84 8.63 -14.67
C GLN A 266 -13.45 9.73 -15.68
N ILE A 267 -14.32 10.00 -16.66
CA ILE A 267 -14.10 11.08 -17.65
C ILE A 267 -14.06 12.46 -16.95
N LYS A 268 -14.93 12.71 -15.97
CA LYS A 268 -14.86 13.94 -15.17
C LYS A 268 -13.56 14.05 -14.39
N ALA A 269 -13.11 12.95 -13.78
CA ALA A 269 -11.85 12.91 -13.04
C ALA A 269 -10.64 13.23 -13.93
N LEU A 270 -10.58 12.69 -15.15
CA LEU A 270 -9.51 13.02 -16.12
C LEU A 270 -9.50 14.52 -16.48
N LYS A 271 -10.66 15.13 -16.65
CA LYS A 271 -10.78 16.59 -16.87
C LYS A 271 -10.34 17.39 -15.64
N GLU A 272 -10.66 16.92 -14.45
CA GLU A 272 -10.20 17.55 -13.19
C GLU A 272 -8.69 17.39 -13.00
N ILE A 273 -8.09 16.25 -13.40
CA ILE A 273 -6.64 16.03 -13.41
C ILE A 273 -5.96 17.01 -14.38
N ALA A 274 -6.48 17.16 -15.60
CA ALA A 274 -5.96 18.16 -16.55
C ALA A 274 -6.02 19.57 -15.95
N LYS A 275 -7.15 19.93 -15.34
CA LYS A 275 -7.34 21.21 -14.66
C LYS A 275 -6.37 21.43 -13.50
N MET A 276 -6.11 20.41 -12.70
CA MET A 276 -5.10 20.47 -11.64
C MET A 276 -3.71 20.71 -12.26
N GLY A 277 -3.37 20.04 -13.37
CA GLY A 277 -2.13 20.29 -14.11
C GLY A 277 -2.00 21.76 -14.54
N GLU A 278 -3.04 22.32 -15.16
CA GLU A 278 -3.06 23.74 -15.57
C GLU A 278 -2.79 24.69 -14.38
N MET A 279 -3.32 24.39 -13.18
CA MET A 279 -3.06 25.21 -11.99
C MET A 279 -1.58 25.27 -11.61
N TYR A 280 -0.81 24.24 -11.92
CA TYR A 280 0.65 24.17 -11.74
C TYR A 280 1.43 24.58 -12.99
N GLY A 281 0.77 24.95 -14.10
CA GLY A 281 1.39 25.29 -15.37
C GLY A 281 1.89 24.06 -16.17
N LEU A 282 1.26 22.90 -15.95
CA LEU A 282 1.60 21.62 -16.60
C LEU A 282 0.57 21.26 -17.67
N GLU A 283 1.01 20.68 -18.78
CA GLU A 283 0.18 20.27 -19.91
C GLU A 283 -0.13 18.77 -19.87
N LEU A 284 -0.86 18.31 -18.85
CA LEU A 284 -1.19 16.89 -18.63
C LEU A 284 -2.11 16.30 -19.72
N ASN A 285 -2.61 17.12 -20.63
CA ASN A 285 -3.44 16.70 -21.77
C ASN A 285 -2.66 15.92 -22.84
N ARG A 286 -1.32 16.01 -22.86
CA ARG A 286 -0.45 15.34 -23.81
C ARG A 286 0.49 14.32 -23.14
N PRO A 287 1.09 13.39 -23.92
CA PRO A 287 2.17 12.52 -23.43
C PRO A 287 3.39 13.31 -22.91
N ALA A 288 4.09 12.72 -21.94
CA ALA A 288 5.35 13.23 -21.44
C ALA A 288 6.44 13.18 -22.54
N GLN A 289 7.31 14.19 -22.59
CA GLN A 289 8.35 14.34 -23.61
C GLN A 289 9.76 14.37 -23.02
N THR A 290 9.91 14.30 -21.70
CA THR A 290 11.18 14.25 -20.98
C THR A 290 11.07 13.36 -19.76
N ALA A 291 12.22 12.94 -19.21
CA ALA A 291 12.26 12.21 -17.96
C ALA A 291 11.59 12.98 -16.82
N GLN A 292 11.82 14.29 -16.72
CA GLN A 292 11.18 15.13 -15.70
C GLN A 292 9.66 15.16 -15.85
N GLU A 293 9.15 15.32 -17.08
CA GLU A 293 7.71 15.26 -17.33
C GLU A 293 7.12 13.89 -16.99
N ALA A 294 7.80 12.80 -17.34
CA ALA A 294 7.30 11.46 -17.03
C ALA A 294 7.13 11.25 -15.53
N VAL A 295 8.13 11.64 -14.72
CA VAL A 295 8.04 11.58 -13.25
C VAL A 295 6.93 12.50 -12.74
N GLN A 296 6.83 13.73 -13.27
CA GLN A 296 5.81 14.70 -12.88
C GLN A 296 4.40 14.22 -13.23
N TRP A 297 4.16 13.63 -14.41
CA TRP A 297 2.85 13.12 -14.84
C TRP A 297 2.41 11.94 -13.96
N VAL A 298 3.32 10.99 -13.69
CA VAL A 298 3.07 9.89 -12.75
C VAL A 298 2.68 10.43 -11.37
N TYR A 299 3.45 11.41 -10.88
CA TYR A 299 3.14 12.03 -9.59
C TYR A 299 1.79 12.75 -9.58
N MET A 300 1.42 13.48 -10.65
CA MET A 300 0.14 14.18 -10.73
C MET A 300 -1.05 13.20 -10.73
N GLY A 301 -0.94 12.09 -11.42
CA GLY A 301 -1.95 11.02 -11.34
C GLY A 301 -2.12 10.48 -9.92
N TYR A 302 -1.00 10.22 -9.24
CA TYR A 302 -0.98 9.81 -7.84
C TYR A 302 -1.55 10.89 -6.90
N LEU A 303 -1.14 12.15 -7.09
CA LEU A 303 -1.60 13.28 -6.28
C LEU A 303 -3.11 13.48 -6.39
N ALA A 304 -3.69 13.34 -7.58
CA ALA A 304 -5.14 13.42 -7.78
C ALA A 304 -5.88 12.38 -6.93
N ALA A 305 -5.39 11.15 -6.90
CA ALA A 305 -5.95 10.09 -6.06
C ALA A 305 -5.83 10.42 -4.56
N VAL A 306 -4.66 10.88 -4.12
CA VAL A 306 -4.40 11.26 -2.72
C VAL A 306 -5.29 12.43 -2.26
N LYS A 307 -5.56 13.40 -3.15
CA LYS A 307 -6.45 14.53 -2.82
C LYS A 307 -7.91 14.09 -2.63
N GLU A 308 -8.33 13.03 -3.28
CA GLU A 308 -9.70 12.55 -3.27
C GLU A 308 -9.97 11.55 -2.14
N GLN A 309 -9.02 10.66 -1.83
CA GLN A 309 -9.21 9.60 -0.84
C GLN A 309 -8.03 9.45 0.13
N ASP A 310 -8.30 8.79 1.24
CA ASP A 310 -7.34 8.34 2.25
C ASP A 310 -7.41 6.81 2.42
N GLY A 311 -7.37 6.12 1.30
CA GLY A 311 -7.61 4.69 1.21
C GLY A 311 -6.67 3.82 2.03
N ALA A 312 -7.01 2.55 2.10
CA ALA A 312 -6.22 1.55 2.80
C ALA A 312 -4.86 1.25 2.10
N ALA A 313 -4.70 1.70 0.85
CA ALA A 313 -3.44 1.57 0.12
C ALA A 313 -3.38 2.61 -1.00
N MET A 314 -2.32 3.40 -0.98
CA MET A 314 -2.01 4.39 -2.01
C MET A 314 -0.79 3.94 -2.82
N SER A 315 -0.77 2.66 -3.25
CA SER A 315 0.35 2.03 -3.93
C SER A 315 0.58 2.57 -5.34
N LEU A 316 1.84 2.62 -5.77
CA LEU A 316 2.26 3.09 -7.10
C LEU A 316 2.28 1.99 -8.15
N GLY A 317 2.63 0.77 -7.75
CA GLY A 317 2.85 -0.35 -8.63
C GLY A 317 4.34 -0.59 -8.89
N ASN A 318 4.72 -0.74 -10.15
CA ASN A 318 6.12 -0.85 -10.60
C ASN A 318 6.42 0.35 -11.50
N THR A 319 6.75 1.48 -10.88
CA THR A 319 7.05 2.73 -11.61
C THR A 319 8.53 2.88 -11.93
N SER A 320 9.41 2.23 -11.17
CA SER A 320 10.87 2.33 -11.37
C SER A 320 11.32 1.86 -12.75
N SER A 321 10.87 0.69 -13.19
CA SER A 321 11.19 0.15 -14.52
C SER A 321 10.58 0.99 -15.66
N PHE A 322 9.42 1.61 -15.42
CA PHE A 322 8.76 2.49 -16.36
C PHE A 322 9.48 3.85 -16.51
N LEU A 323 9.80 4.49 -15.40
CA LEU A 323 10.46 5.81 -15.40
C LEU A 323 11.88 5.73 -15.99
N ASP A 324 12.54 4.58 -15.80
CA ASP A 324 13.85 4.33 -16.39
C ASP A 324 13.86 4.46 -17.91
N ILE A 325 12.78 4.11 -18.61
CA ILE A 325 12.64 4.23 -20.06
C ILE A 325 12.88 5.68 -20.52
N TYR A 326 12.29 6.64 -19.81
CA TYR A 326 12.44 8.07 -20.09
C TYR A 326 13.80 8.60 -19.62
N ILE A 327 14.27 8.15 -18.48
CA ILE A 327 15.57 8.56 -17.90
C ILE A 327 16.71 8.08 -18.79
N GLU A 328 16.73 6.82 -19.21
CA GLU A 328 17.76 6.28 -20.09
C GLU A 328 17.71 6.92 -21.50
N HIS A 329 16.50 7.25 -21.98
CA HIS A 329 16.38 8.03 -23.21
C HIS A 329 17.11 9.37 -23.09
N ASP A 330 16.85 10.13 -22.03
CA ASP A 330 17.42 11.47 -21.85
C ASP A 330 18.92 11.42 -21.54
N LEU A 331 19.37 10.44 -20.76
CA LEU A 331 20.81 10.17 -20.53
C LEU A 331 21.54 9.85 -21.83
N LYS A 332 21.00 8.95 -22.64
CA LYS A 332 21.59 8.54 -23.93
C LYS A 332 21.69 9.67 -24.94
N HIS A 333 20.80 10.65 -24.89
CA HIS A 333 20.82 11.82 -25.74
C HIS A 333 21.56 13.00 -25.13
N GLY A 334 22.17 12.85 -23.92
CA GLY A 334 22.91 13.90 -23.24
C GLY A 334 22.07 15.09 -22.79
N LEU A 335 20.76 14.86 -22.59
CA LEU A 335 19.82 15.88 -22.11
C LEU A 335 19.90 16.03 -20.59
N ILE A 336 20.25 14.96 -19.89
CA ILE A 336 20.50 14.91 -18.44
C ILE A 336 21.76 14.09 -18.15
N ASP A 337 22.28 14.17 -16.93
CA ASP A 337 23.34 13.30 -16.40
C ASP A 337 22.82 12.41 -15.27
N GLU A 338 23.67 11.50 -14.75
CA GLU A 338 23.34 10.60 -13.65
C GLU A 338 22.95 11.36 -12.37
N THR A 339 23.53 12.55 -12.16
CA THR A 339 23.21 13.42 -11.02
C THR A 339 21.78 13.94 -11.10
N PHE A 340 21.37 14.44 -12.26
CA PHE A 340 20.00 14.91 -12.47
C PHE A 340 18.99 13.75 -12.45
N ALA A 341 19.36 12.59 -13.00
CA ALA A 341 18.54 11.39 -12.96
C ALA A 341 18.24 10.94 -11.51
N GLN A 342 19.27 10.92 -10.63
CA GLN A 342 19.08 10.64 -9.22
C GLN A 342 18.24 11.71 -8.52
N GLU A 343 18.48 12.98 -8.83
CA GLU A 343 17.74 14.11 -8.25
C GLU A 343 16.24 14.05 -8.56
N LEU A 344 15.84 13.64 -9.77
CA LEU A 344 14.44 13.44 -10.13
C LEU A 344 13.77 12.40 -9.22
N ILE A 345 14.44 11.28 -8.95
CA ILE A 345 13.91 10.21 -8.11
C ILE A 345 13.92 10.63 -6.64
N ASP A 346 14.97 11.29 -6.15
CA ASP A 346 15.03 11.82 -4.80
C ASP A 346 13.85 12.77 -4.54
N GLN A 347 13.59 13.72 -5.43
CA GLN A 347 12.50 14.68 -5.27
C GLN A 347 11.11 14.03 -5.42
N PHE A 348 10.97 13.03 -6.29
CA PHE A 348 9.74 12.24 -6.36
C PHE A 348 9.47 11.52 -5.02
N VAL A 349 10.46 10.86 -4.44
CA VAL A 349 10.35 10.18 -3.15
C VAL A 349 10.06 11.17 -2.01
N ILE A 350 10.66 12.38 -2.02
CA ILE A 350 10.30 13.44 -1.06
C ILE A 350 8.80 13.72 -1.10
N LYS A 351 8.22 13.87 -2.30
CA LYS A 351 6.77 14.12 -2.45
C LYS A 351 5.93 12.99 -1.85
N LEU A 352 6.33 11.75 -2.07
CA LEU A 352 5.61 10.58 -1.51
C LEU A 352 5.67 10.55 0.01
N ARG A 353 6.82 10.92 0.62
CA ARG A 353 7.00 10.99 2.08
C ARG A 353 6.18 12.10 2.75
N MET A 354 5.75 13.11 2.00
CA MET A 354 5.04 14.27 2.54
C MET A 354 3.51 14.17 2.47
N VAL A 355 2.96 13.06 2.00
CA VAL A 355 1.52 12.81 2.00
C VAL A 355 1.01 12.56 3.42
N ARG A 356 -0.14 13.13 3.75
CA ARG A 356 -0.82 12.93 5.05
C ARG A 356 -2.31 12.74 4.85
N HIS A 357 -2.90 11.91 5.70
CA HIS A 357 -4.34 11.72 5.77
C HIS A 357 -4.90 12.24 7.08
N LEU A 358 -6.15 12.72 7.06
CA LEU A 358 -6.87 13.08 8.28
C LEU A 358 -7.48 11.82 8.88
N ARG A 359 -7.01 11.44 10.06
CA ARG A 359 -7.45 10.23 10.78
C ARG A 359 -7.73 10.54 12.25
N MET A 360 -8.49 9.64 12.89
CA MET A 360 -8.78 9.69 14.32
C MET A 360 -7.69 8.93 15.11
N ASP A 361 -7.46 9.31 16.36
CA ASP A 361 -6.50 8.65 17.25
C ASP A 361 -6.69 7.13 17.35
N ALA A 362 -7.93 6.66 17.50
CA ALA A 362 -8.23 5.25 17.53
C ALA A 362 -7.78 4.49 16.26
N TYR A 363 -7.72 5.18 15.12
CA TYR A 363 -7.20 4.62 13.89
C TYR A 363 -5.66 4.58 13.91
N ASN A 364 -5.04 5.66 14.37
CA ASN A 364 -3.58 5.74 14.52
C ASN A 364 -3.04 4.71 15.52
N GLU A 365 -3.80 4.41 16.59
CA GLU A 365 -3.46 3.37 17.56
C GLU A 365 -3.41 1.98 16.92
N ILE A 366 -4.38 1.64 16.06
CA ILE A 366 -4.44 0.33 15.38
C ILE A 366 -3.28 0.17 14.38
N PHE A 367 -2.91 1.22 13.66
CA PHE A 367 -1.94 1.17 12.55
C PHE A 367 -0.55 1.69 12.91
N ALA A 368 -0.30 2.00 14.18
CA ALA A 368 0.96 2.54 14.66
C ALA A 368 1.37 3.84 13.94
N GLY A 369 0.46 4.79 13.89
CA GLY A 369 0.63 6.09 13.23
C GLY A 369 -0.34 6.30 12.06
N ASP A 370 0.13 7.03 11.06
CA ASP A 370 -0.66 7.48 9.91
C ASP A 370 -0.06 7.00 8.57
N PRO A 371 0.08 5.68 8.36
CA PRO A 371 0.65 5.18 7.12
C PRO A 371 -0.30 5.43 5.94
N THR A 372 0.27 5.83 4.80
CA THR A 372 -0.43 5.95 3.52
C THR A 372 -0.32 4.68 2.68
N TRP A 373 0.59 3.77 3.07
CA TRP A 373 0.94 2.55 2.35
C TRP A 373 1.23 2.80 0.87
N VAL A 374 2.10 3.77 0.63
CA VAL A 374 2.67 4.05 -0.68
C VAL A 374 3.68 2.95 -0.99
N THR A 375 3.24 1.91 -1.67
CA THR A 375 4.11 0.79 -2.04
C THR A 375 4.61 0.97 -3.47
N GLU A 376 5.93 0.96 -3.63
CA GLU A 376 6.61 0.86 -4.93
C GLU A 376 7.23 -0.52 -5.06
N SER A 377 6.88 -1.26 -6.10
CA SER A 377 7.43 -2.58 -6.42
C SER A 377 8.63 -2.43 -7.35
N ILE A 378 9.77 -3.00 -6.98
CA ILE A 378 11.05 -2.82 -7.66
C ILE A 378 11.58 -4.17 -8.16
N GLY A 379 12.12 -4.21 -9.37
CA GLY A 379 12.70 -5.41 -9.95
C GLY A 379 11.65 -6.39 -10.46
N GLY A 380 11.86 -7.69 -10.24
CA GLY A 380 11.07 -8.76 -10.83
C GLY A 380 11.50 -9.14 -12.25
N ARG A 381 10.75 -9.99 -12.91
CA ARG A 381 11.06 -10.51 -14.25
C ARG A 381 9.83 -10.51 -15.15
N PHE A 382 10.06 -10.49 -16.46
CA PHE A 382 9.04 -10.79 -17.44
C PHE A 382 8.81 -12.32 -17.55
N ASN A 383 7.65 -12.70 -18.07
CA ASN A 383 7.33 -14.12 -18.34
C ASN A 383 8.22 -14.73 -19.43
N ASP A 384 8.86 -13.91 -20.26
CA ASP A 384 9.84 -14.34 -21.25
C ASP A 384 11.26 -14.54 -20.68
N GLY A 385 11.45 -14.32 -19.37
CA GLY A 385 12.71 -14.54 -18.69
C GLY A 385 13.63 -13.33 -18.57
N ARG A 386 13.35 -12.20 -19.23
CA ARG A 386 14.12 -10.96 -19.06
C ARG A 386 13.92 -10.38 -17.67
N THR A 387 14.95 -9.78 -17.09
CA THR A 387 14.81 -9.02 -15.85
C THR A 387 14.12 -7.67 -16.08
N LYS A 388 13.40 -7.18 -15.06
CA LYS A 388 12.86 -5.80 -14.99
C LYS A 388 13.73 -4.88 -14.15
N VAL A 389 14.85 -5.38 -13.65
CA VAL A 389 15.83 -4.54 -12.95
C VAL A 389 16.42 -3.53 -13.92
N THR A 390 16.39 -2.25 -13.53
CA THR A 390 16.94 -1.12 -14.27
C THR A 390 17.82 -0.28 -13.35
N LYS A 391 18.56 0.66 -13.89
CA LYS A 391 19.31 1.64 -13.06
C LYS A 391 18.39 2.40 -12.11
N THR A 392 17.17 2.70 -12.53
CA THR A 392 16.21 3.40 -11.66
C THR A 392 15.70 2.51 -10.53
N SER A 393 15.76 1.18 -10.65
CA SER A 393 15.55 0.27 -9.50
C SER A 393 16.56 0.54 -8.38
N PHE A 394 17.83 0.71 -8.72
CA PHE A 394 18.88 1.10 -7.78
C PHE A 394 18.69 2.53 -7.26
N ARG A 395 18.29 3.50 -8.12
CA ARG A 395 18.07 4.90 -7.70
C ARG A 395 16.97 5.02 -6.64
N PHE A 396 15.90 4.24 -6.71
CA PHE A 396 14.89 4.20 -5.66
C PHE A 396 15.45 3.71 -4.33
N LEU A 397 16.26 2.65 -4.33
CA LEU A 397 16.93 2.16 -3.13
C LEU A 397 17.94 3.19 -2.59
N GLN A 398 18.66 3.90 -3.45
CA GLN A 398 19.60 4.95 -3.08
C GLN A 398 18.94 6.10 -2.31
N THR A 399 17.64 6.34 -2.50
CA THR A 399 16.93 7.39 -1.74
C THR A 399 16.94 7.14 -0.23
N LEU A 400 17.12 5.88 0.21
CA LEU A 400 17.25 5.53 1.64
C LEU A 400 18.58 6.01 2.24
N TYR A 401 19.60 6.21 1.42
CA TYR A 401 20.86 6.84 1.83
C TYR A 401 20.79 8.37 1.64
N ASN A 402 20.25 8.84 0.52
CA ASN A 402 20.22 10.29 0.18
C ASN A 402 19.29 11.09 1.11
N LEU A 403 18.17 10.50 1.55
CA LEU A 403 17.12 11.13 2.37
C LEU A 403 16.98 10.49 3.77
N GLY A 404 17.78 9.46 4.04
CA GLY A 404 17.70 8.65 5.25
C GLY A 404 16.62 7.57 5.23
N PRO A 405 16.71 6.57 6.13
CA PRO A 405 15.73 5.51 6.29
C PRO A 405 14.31 6.05 6.48
N SER A 406 13.32 5.37 5.90
CA SER A 406 11.93 5.79 6.01
C SER A 406 10.99 4.60 5.81
N PRO A 407 9.86 4.55 6.52
CA PRO A 407 8.83 3.55 6.28
C PRO A 407 8.12 3.72 4.93
N GLU A 408 8.15 4.91 4.35
CA GLU A 408 7.47 5.21 3.08
C GLU A 408 8.38 6.02 2.13
N PRO A 409 8.25 5.76 0.81
CA PRO A 409 7.46 4.68 0.21
C PRO A 409 7.89 3.30 0.72
N ASN A 410 6.93 2.36 0.86
CA ASN A 410 7.20 0.97 1.21
C ASN A 410 7.85 0.28 0.00
N LEU A 411 9.18 0.31 -0.07
CA LEU A 411 9.93 -0.28 -1.18
C LEU A 411 9.89 -1.80 -1.06
N THR A 412 9.32 -2.43 -2.09
CA THR A 412 9.11 -3.88 -2.15
C THR A 412 9.88 -4.46 -3.32
N VAL A 413 10.86 -5.28 -3.04
CA VAL A 413 11.64 -5.97 -4.07
C VAL A 413 10.90 -7.24 -4.51
N LEU A 414 10.59 -7.32 -5.78
CA LEU A 414 10.03 -8.52 -6.42
C LEU A 414 11.20 -9.46 -6.67
N TRP A 415 11.44 -10.37 -5.71
CA TRP A 415 12.64 -11.22 -5.65
C TRP A 415 12.49 -12.48 -6.48
N SER A 416 13.54 -12.80 -7.20
CA SER A 416 13.79 -14.10 -7.83
C SER A 416 15.27 -14.45 -7.66
N PRO A 417 15.65 -15.72 -7.43
CA PRO A 417 17.07 -16.14 -7.44
C PRO A 417 17.81 -15.79 -8.73
N GLU A 418 17.07 -15.60 -9.84
CA GLU A 418 17.61 -15.29 -11.17
C GLU A 418 17.70 -13.77 -11.45
N LEU A 419 17.54 -12.92 -10.45
CA LEU A 419 17.82 -11.48 -10.58
C LEU A 419 19.33 -11.23 -10.71
N PRO A 420 19.77 -10.13 -11.33
CA PRO A 420 21.17 -9.74 -11.40
C PRO A 420 21.84 -9.74 -10.03
N GLU A 421 23.04 -10.33 -9.91
CA GLU A 421 23.72 -10.49 -8.62
C GLU A 421 24.00 -9.16 -7.94
N GLY A 422 24.53 -8.16 -8.68
CA GLY A 422 24.81 -6.83 -8.12
C GLY A 422 23.55 -6.14 -7.58
N PHE A 423 22.36 -6.44 -8.12
CA PHE A 423 21.09 -5.93 -7.59
C PHE A 423 20.70 -6.65 -6.29
N LYS A 424 20.84 -7.99 -6.23
CA LYS A 424 20.57 -8.78 -5.01
C LYS A 424 21.48 -8.35 -3.86
N GLU A 425 22.76 -8.20 -4.11
CA GLU A 425 23.75 -7.71 -3.14
C GLU A 425 23.41 -6.32 -2.63
N PHE A 426 23.04 -5.38 -3.52
CA PHE A 426 22.66 -4.04 -3.13
C PHE A 426 21.37 -4.02 -2.30
N CYS A 427 20.37 -4.81 -2.64
CA CYS A 427 19.15 -4.98 -1.83
C CYS A 427 19.47 -5.51 -0.43
N ALA A 428 20.30 -6.55 -0.34
CA ALA A 428 20.73 -7.12 0.94
C ALA A 428 21.47 -6.09 1.80
N LYS A 429 22.42 -5.34 1.19
CA LYS A 429 23.11 -4.24 1.86
C LYS A 429 22.15 -3.18 2.40
N VAL A 430 21.19 -2.72 1.59
CA VAL A 430 20.18 -1.73 2.00
C VAL A 430 19.33 -2.26 3.16
N SER A 431 18.96 -3.55 3.17
CA SER A 431 18.24 -4.16 4.30
C SER A 431 19.05 -4.17 5.57
N ILE A 432 20.35 -4.51 5.48
CA ILE A 432 21.27 -4.53 6.64
C ILE A 432 21.43 -3.12 7.23
N ASP A 433 21.58 -2.12 6.36
CA ASP A 433 21.86 -0.75 6.78
C ASP A 433 20.62 0.00 7.28
N THR A 434 19.40 -0.33 6.78
CA THR A 434 18.24 0.54 6.96
C THR A 434 16.99 -0.14 7.50
N SER A 435 16.85 -1.46 7.39
CA SER A 435 15.61 -2.22 7.67
C SER A 435 14.35 -1.61 6.99
N SER A 436 14.49 -0.93 5.84
CA SER A 436 13.42 -0.13 5.22
C SER A 436 12.73 -0.81 4.03
N ILE A 437 13.23 -1.95 3.55
CA ILE A 437 12.68 -2.66 2.39
C ILE A 437 12.14 -4.04 2.74
N GLN A 438 11.27 -4.57 1.88
CA GLN A 438 10.72 -5.92 1.98
C GLN A 438 10.85 -6.67 0.66
N TYR A 439 10.58 -7.97 0.69
CA TYR A 439 10.76 -8.87 -0.43
C TYR A 439 9.51 -9.71 -0.68
N GLU A 440 9.17 -9.91 -1.95
CA GLU A 440 8.07 -10.75 -2.42
C GLU A 440 8.58 -11.73 -3.48
N ASN A 441 8.09 -12.96 -3.45
CA ASN A 441 8.51 -14.01 -4.38
C ASN A 441 7.91 -13.80 -5.78
N ASP A 442 8.66 -13.14 -6.66
CA ASP A 442 8.25 -12.86 -8.04
C ASP A 442 7.94 -14.14 -8.83
N THR A 443 8.78 -15.14 -8.72
CA THR A 443 8.61 -16.42 -9.45
C THR A 443 7.28 -17.08 -9.06
N LEU A 444 7.03 -17.26 -7.77
CA LEU A 444 5.80 -17.86 -7.23
C LEU A 444 4.55 -17.08 -7.65
N MET A 445 4.60 -15.76 -7.54
CA MET A 445 3.45 -14.91 -7.87
C MET A 445 3.13 -14.96 -9.36
N ARG A 446 4.13 -14.88 -10.25
CA ARG A 446 3.92 -15.00 -11.70
C ARG A 446 3.36 -16.38 -12.09
N GLU A 447 3.89 -17.46 -11.51
CA GLU A 447 3.39 -18.81 -11.74
C GLU A 447 1.93 -19.00 -11.32
N VAL A 448 1.54 -18.48 -10.16
CA VAL A 448 0.18 -18.66 -9.63
C VAL A 448 -0.84 -17.70 -10.29
N ARG A 449 -0.40 -16.49 -10.65
CA ARG A 449 -1.29 -15.43 -11.16
C ARG A 449 -1.25 -15.26 -12.67
N GLY A 450 -0.16 -15.65 -13.31
CA GLY A 450 0.00 -15.69 -14.78
C GLY A 450 0.33 -14.33 -15.43
N SER A 451 0.54 -13.26 -14.65
CA SER A 451 0.89 -11.93 -15.17
C SER A 451 2.22 -11.48 -14.61
N ASP A 452 2.96 -10.74 -15.41
CA ASP A 452 4.23 -10.10 -15.03
C ASP A 452 4.12 -8.57 -14.86
N ASP A 453 3.01 -7.93 -15.24
CA ASP A 453 2.77 -6.51 -14.99
C ASP A 453 1.86 -6.32 -13.78
N TYR A 454 2.45 -6.45 -12.61
CA TYR A 454 1.78 -6.33 -11.31
C TYR A 454 2.60 -5.49 -10.33
N GLY A 455 1.96 -5.09 -9.28
CA GLY A 455 2.58 -4.44 -8.12
C GLY A 455 1.97 -4.98 -6.84
N ILE A 456 2.59 -4.60 -5.71
CA ILE A 456 2.11 -4.95 -4.38
C ILE A 456 1.20 -3.83 -3.88
N ALA A 457 -0.03 -4.19 -3.59
CA ALA A 457 -0.99 -3.29 -3.00
C ALA A 457 -0.90 -3.34 -1.48
N CYS A 458 -0.65 -2.20 -0.85
CA CYS A 458 -0.53 -2.06 0.60
C CYS A 458 0.74 -2.78 1.14
N CYS A 459 0.57 -3.98 1.70
CA CYS A 459 1.60 -4.69 2.43
C CYS A 459 2.19 -5.86 1.62
N VAL A 460 1.33 -6.80 1.19
CA VAL A 460 1.74 -8.09 0.63
C VAL A 460 0.81 -8.59 -0.48
N SER A 461 -0.11 -7.76 -0.96
CA SER A 461 -1.17 -8.23 -1.86
C SER A 461 -0.80 -7.99 -3.32
N TYR A 462 -0.72 -9.07 -4.09
CA TYR A 462 -0.56 -9.02 -5.54
C TYR A 462 -1.74 -8.31 -6.21
N GLN A 463 -1.45 -7.40 -7.14
CA GLN A 463 -2.47 -6.76 -7.99
C GLN A 463 -1.94 -6.46 -9.39
N ASP A 464 -2.64 -6.92 -10.44
CA ASP A 464 -2.34 -6.52 -11.81
C ASP A 464 -2.59 -5.02 -11.99
N ILE A 465 -1.55 -4.30 -12.39
CA ILE A 465 -1.60 -2.83 -12.50
C ILE A 465 -2.58 -2.42 -13.61
N GLY A 466 -3.53 -1.56 -13.27
CA GLY A 466 -4.52 -1.03 -14.21
C GLY A 466 -5.60 -2.01 -14.69
N ARG A 467 -5.56 -3.29 -14.28
CA ARG A 467 -6.48 -4.34 -14.76
C ARG A 467 -7.26 -5.04 -13.67
N GLN A 468 -6.92 -4.75 -12.41
CA GLN A 468 -7.52 -5.40 -11.26
C GLN A 468 -7.74 -4.40 -10.14
N ILE A 469 -8.80 -4.60 -9.36
CA ILE A 469 -9.01 -3.97 -8.07
C ILE A 469 -9.20 -5.05 -7.00
N GLN A 470 -9.02 -4.67 -5.74
CA GLN A 470 -9.22 -5.58 -4.63
C GLN A 470 -10.07 -4.91 -3.55
N PHE A 471 -11.24 -5.47 -3.29
CA PHE A 471 -12.03 -5.12 -2.12
C PHE A 471 -11.23 -5.50 -0.87
N PHE A 472 -10.97 -4.50 -0.05
CA PHE A 472 -10.12 -4.69 1.12
C PHE A 472 -10.82 -5.52 2.19
N GLY A 473 -10.05 -6.47 2.78
CA GLY A 473 -10.52 -7.34 3.83
C GLY A 473 -10.25 -6.85 5.24
N ALA A 474 -10.95 -7.46 6.14
CA ALA A 474 -10.70 -7.46 7.57
C ALA A 474 -9.94 -8.74 7.96
N ARG A 475 -10.03 -9.12 9.23
CA ARG A 475 -9.38 -10.35 9.70
C ARG A 475 -10.29 -11.11 10.66
N CYS A 476 -10.34 -12.42 10.46
CA CYS A 476 -10.90 -13.37 11.43
C CYS A 476 -9.83 -13.73 12.46
N ASN A 477 -10.17 -13.68 13.74
CA ASN A 477 -9.32 -14.10 14.84
C ASN A 477 -9.42 -15.62 15.05
N LEU A 478 -8.51 -16.40 14.45
CA LEU A 478 -8.53 -17.87 14.50
C LEU A 478 -8.33 -18.40 15.92
N ALA A 479 -7.47 -17.78 16.73
CA ALA A 479 -7.25 -18.20 18.11
C ALA A 479 -8.51 -18.02 18.97
N LYS A 480 -9.22 -16.90 18.80
CA LYS A 480 -10.48 -16.66 19.49
C LYS A 480 -11.61 -17.56 18.98
N ALA A 481 -11.63 -17.88 17.70
CA ALA A 481 -12.55 -18.86 17.11
C ALA A 481 -12.34 -20.27 17.71
N LEU A 482 -11.09 -20.67 17.99
CA LEU A 482 -10.79 -21.92 18.70
C LEU A 482 -11.35 -21.91 20.13
N LEU A 483 -11.20 -20.80 20.87
CA LEU A 483 -11.80 -20.66 22.21
C LEU A 483 -13.33 -20.71 22.16
N LEU A 484 -13.94 -20.18 21.11
CA LEU A 484 -15.40 -20.29 20.90
C LEU A 484 -15.82 -21.74 20.71
N ALA A 485 -15.05 -22.55 19.99
CA ALA A 485 -15.30 -23.99 19.82
C ALA A 485 -15.16 -24.77 21.13
N ILE A 486 -14.18 -24.43 21.97
CA ILE A 486 -13.95 -25.05 23.28
C ILE A 486 -15.07 -24.70 24.28
N ASN A 487 -15.67 -23.50 24.14
CA ASN A 487 -16.71 -23.00 25.05
C ASN A 487 -18.16 -23.20 24.52
N GLY A 488 -18.37 -24.12 23.57
CA GLY A 488 -19.70 -24.46 23.07
C GLY A 488 -20.43 -23.27 22.43
N GLY A 489 -19.72 -22.44 21.64
CA GLY A 489 -20.29 -21.29 20.94
C GLY A 489 -20.40 -20.02 21.79
N ARG A 490 -19.85 -20.00 23.03
CA ARG A 490 -19.87 -18.84 23.93
C ARG A 490 -18.52 -18.11 23.94
N CYS A 491 -18.54 -16.77 23.92
CA CYS A 491 -17.32 -15.95 24.05
C CYS A 491 -16.70 -16.21 25.45
N GLU A 492 -15.42 -16.55 25.46
CA GLU A 492 -14.62 -16.90 26.64
C GLU A 492 -14.51 -15.78 27.68
N LYS A 493 -14.64 -14.51 27.24
CA LYS A 493 -14.51 -13.34 28.12
C LYS A 493 -15.84 -12.85 28.70
N THR A 494 -16.92 -13.02 27.96
CA THR A 494 -18.22 -12.42 28.35
C THR A 494 -19.33 -13.43 28.58
N GLY A 495 -19.14 -14.69 28.20
CA GLY A 495 -20.16 -15.71 28.21
C GLY A 495 -21.28 -15.54 27.18
N THR A 496 -21.23 -14.48 26.38
CA THR A 496 -22.22 -14.21 25.34
C THR A 496 -22.26 -15.35 24.32
N VAL A 497 -23.46 -15.86 24.04
CA VAL A 497 -23.68 -16.83 22.98
C VAL A 497 -23.45 -16.12 21.64
N MET A 498 -22.42 -16.56 20.93
CA MET A 498 -22.04 -16.06 19.63
C MET A 498 -22.61 -16.93 18.52
N LEU A 499 -22.52 -18.21 18.70
CA LEU A 499 -22.98 -19.23 17.73
C LEU A 499 -23.81 -20.29 18.48
N GLU A 500 -24.97 -20.59 17.94
CA GLU A 500 -25.80 -21.68 18.40
C GLU A 500 -25.39 -22.99 17.73
N GLY A 501 -25.74 -24.14 18.37
CA GLY A 501 -25.52 -25.47 17.82
C GLY A 501 -24.07 -25.98 17.83
N ILE A 502 -23.16 -25.31 18.56
CA ILE A 502 -21.81 -25.83 18.82
C ILE A 502 -21.91 -26.78 20.05
N PRO A 503 -21.59 -28.07 19.88
CA PRO A 503 -21.68 -29.02 20.97
C PRO A 503 -20.78 -28.68 22.18
N ALA A 504 -21.23 -28.93 23.40
CA ALA A 504 -20.34 -28.87 24.55
C ALA A 504 -19.33 -30.03 24.47
N LEU A 505 -18.10 -29.77 24.93
CA LEU A 505 -17.10 -30.85 25.02
C LEU A 505 -17.46 -31.85 26.09
N SER A 506 -17.12 -33.11 25.81
CA SER A 506 -17.46 -34.25 26.68
C SER A 506 -16.65 -34.30 27.99
N SER A 507 -15.50 -33.62 28.06
CA SER A 507 -14.55 -33.60 29.17
C SER A 507 -13.79 -32.28 29.25
N ASP A 508 -13.30 -31.94 30.44
CA ASP A 508 -12.37 -30.85 30.66
C ASP A 508 -10.96 -31.17 30.13
N VAL A 509 -10.58 -32.44 30.04
CA VAL A 509 -9.39 -32.87 29.28
C VAL A 509 -9.76 -32.84 27.80
N LEU A 510 -9.10 -31.95 27.06
CA LEU A 510 -9.43 -31.69 25.67
C LEU A 510 -9.09 -32.89 24.77
N ASN A 511 -10.07 -33.35 23.98
CA ASN A 511 -9.85 -34.34 22.93
C ASN A 511 -9.66 -33.63 21.57
N TYR A 512 -8.59 -33.94 20.86
CA TYR A 512 -8.26 -33.30 19.60
C TYR A 512 -9.36 -33.41 18.53
N GLU A 513 -9.92 -34.59 18.32
CA GLU A 513 -10.93 -34.83 17.28
C GLU A 513 -12.25 -34.08 17.59
N GLU A 514 -12.63 -34.05 18.86
CA GLU A 514 -13.84 -33.34 19.31
C GLU A 514 -13.68 -31.82 19.16
N VAL A 515 -12.51 -31.28 19.59
CA VAL A 515 -12.19 -29.86 19.43
C VAL A 515 -12.11 -29.48 17.94
N MET A 516 -11.44 -30.25 17.10
CA MET A 516 -11.35 -29.99 15.65
C MET A 516 -12.71 -30.03 14.98
N LYS A 517 -13.58 -30.95 15.34
CA LYS A 517 -14.97 -31.00 14.83
C LYS A 517 -15.71 -29.70 15.14
N ASN A 518 -15.70 -29.26 16.39
CA ASN A 518 -16.33 -28.01 16.81
C ASN A 518 -15.67 -26.79 16.15
N TYR A 519 -14.34 -26.78 16.03
CA TYR A 519 -13.61 -25.68 15.44
C TYR A 519 -13.96 -25.47 13.96
N LYS A 520 -14.08 -26.56 13.19
CA LYS A 520 -14.55 -26.51 11.81
C LYS A 520 -15.97 -25.94 11.70
N LEU A 521 -16.90 -26.37 12.59
CA LEU A 521 -18.26 -25.81 12.63
C LEU A 521 -18.24 -24.29 12.90
N VAL A 522 -17.41 -23.84 13.85
CA VAL A 522 -17.25 -22.43 14.20
C VAL A 522 -16.70 -21.66 13.01
N LEU A 523 -15.64 -22.15 12.36
CA LEU A 523 -15.01 -21.46 11.22
C LEU A 523 -15.98 -21.35 10.02
N THR A 524 -16.77 -22.38 9.72
CA THR A 524 -17.82 -22.32 8.69
C THR A 524 -18.83 -21.21 8.97
N GLN A 525 -19.30 -21.08 10.23
CA GLN A 525 -20.27 -20.05 10.59
C GLN A 525 -19.64 -18.64 10.60
N ILE A 526 -18.41 -18.51 11.10
CA ILE A 526 -17.68 -17.24 11.06
C ILE A 526 -17.42 -16.79 9.60
N ALA A 527 -17.05 -17.72 8.71
CA ALA A 527 -16.88 -17.40 7.29
C ALA A 527 -18.14 -16.75 6.70
N ARG A 528 -19.34 -17.26 7.04
CA ARG A 528 -20.61 -16.66 6.62
C ARG A 528 -20.78 -15.23 7.15
N VAL A 529 -20.64 -15.02 8.46
CA VAL A 529 -20.79 -13.68 9.06
C VAL A 529 -19.78 -12.70 8.49
N TYR A 530 -18.56 -13.16 8.26
CA TYR A 530 -17.49 -12.37 7.67
C TYR A 530 -17.82 -11.96 6.22
N ASN A 531 -18.25 -12.92 5.40
CA ASN A 531 -18.68 -12.66 4.03
C ASN A 531 -19.85 -11.68 3.95
N ASP A 532 -20.86 -11.82 4.81
CA ASP A 532 -22.01 -10.93 4.90
C ASP A 532 -21.56 -9.49 5.23
N ALA A 533 -20.65 -9.33 6.20
CA ALA A 533 -20.10 -8.02 6.54
C ALA A 533 -19.36 -7.39 5.36
N MET A 534 -18.52 -8.16 4.65
CA MET A 534 -17.78 -7.70 3.49
C MET A 534 -18.69 -7.32 2.32
N ASN A 535 -19.72 -8.09 2.05
CA ASN A 535 -20.71 -7.79 1.02
C ASN A 535 -21.44 -6.46 1.31
N ILE A 536 -21.85 -6.22 2.56
CA ILE A 536 -22.48 -4.95 2.99
C ILE A 536 -21.52 -3.78 2.78
N ILE A 537 -20.28 -3.90 3.25
CA ILE A 537 -19.27 -2.84 3.13
C ILE A 537 -19.08 -2.45 1.68
N HIS A 538 -18.80 -3.42 0.81
CA HIS A 538 -18.44 -3.13 -0.58
C HIS A 538 -19.62 -2.69 -1.44
N TYR A 539 -20.83 -3.17 -1.13
CA TYR A 539 -22.06 -2.62 -1.72
C TYR A 539 -22.24 -1.12 -1.37
N MET A 540 -22.03 -0.76 -0.10
CA MET A 540 -22.21 0.62 0.35
C MET A 540 -21.12 1.56 -0.18
N HIS A 541 -19.89 1.07 -0.33
CA HIS A 541 -18.84 1.80 -1.00
C HIS A 541 -19.21 2.10 -2.46
N ASP A 542 -19.61 1.11 -3.22
CA ASP A 542 -20.04 1.32 -4.61
C ASP A 542 -21.22 2.28 -4.73
N LYS A 543 -22.14 2.26 -3.76
CA LYS A 543 -23.36 3.09 -3.79
C LYS A 543 -23.11 4.55 -3.42
N TYR A 544 -22.26 4.81 -2.42
CA TYR A 544 -22.11 6.14 -1.84
C TYR A 544 -20.75 6.76 -2.02
N TYR A 545 -19.79 5.99 -2.47
CA TYR A 545 -18.42 6.44 -2.71
C TYR A 545 -17.82 5.74 -3.93
N TYR A 546 -17.09 6.50 -4.73
CA TYR A 546 -16.40 6.00 -5.91
C TYR A 546 -15.08 6.74 -6.12
N GLU A 547 -13.97 5.98 -6.13
CA GLU A 547 -12.60 6.49 -6.26
C GLU A 547 -12.30 6.87 -7.72
N LYS A 548 -12.98 7.91 -8.21
CA LYS A 548 -12.99 8.24 -9.65
C LYS A 548 -11.60 8.56 -10.22
N ALA A 549 -10.71 9.18 -9.44
CA ALA A 549 -9.37 9.54 -9.91
C ALA A 549 -8.50 8.30 -10.18
N GLN A 550 -8.50 7.31 -9.27
CA GLN A 550 -7.79 6.05 -9.49
C GLN A 550 -8.46 5.21 -10.57
N MET A 551 -9.79 5.10 -10.54
CA MET A 551 -10.55 4.30 -11.49
C MET A 551 -10.48 4.85 -12.93
N ALA A 552 -10.22 6.15 -13.09
CA ALA A 552 -9.98 6.76 -14.40
C ALA A 552 -8.66 6.27 -15.05
N LEU A 553 -7.72 5.81 -14.25
CA LEU A 553 -6.41 5.34 -14.67
C LEU A 553 -6.27 3.80 -14.69
N ILE A 554 -7.38 3.09 -14.67
CA ILE A 554 -7.43 1.63 -14.85
C ILE A 554 -8.42 1.25 -15.95
N ASP A 555 -8.50 -0.03 -16.28
CA ASP A 555 -9.46 -0.55 -17.25
C ASP A 555 -10.91 -0.29 -16.78
N THR A 556 -11.80 -0.08 -17.74
CA THR A 556 -13.20 0.25 -17.47
C THR A 556 -13.93 -0.86 -16.72
N ASN A 557 -13.60 -2.12 -17.03
CA ASN A 557 -14.17 -3.30 -16.35
C ASN A 557 -13.03 -4.17 -15.78
N PRO A 558 -12.44 -3.74 -14.63
CA PRO A 558 -11.34 -4.47 -14.02
C PRO A 558 -11.82 -5.77 -13.38
N ARG A 559 -10.92 -6.74 -13.26
CA ARG A 559 -11.16 -7.93 -12.44
C ARG A 559 -11.22 -7.53 -10.96
N ILE A 560 -12.13 -8.14 -10.22
CA ILE A 560 -12.34 -7.82 -8.81
C ILE A 560 -11.96 -9.01 -7.93
N ASN A 561 -11.04 -8.80 -6.99
CA ASN A 561 -10.82 -9.73 -5.88
C ASN A 561 -11.49 -9.17 -4.62
N ILE A 562 -11.87 -10.07 -3.71
CA ILE A 562 -12.24 -9.70 -2.34
C ILE A 562 -11.27 -10.36 -1.37
N ALA A 563 -10.62 -9.54 -0.55
CA ALA A 563 -9.59 -9.99 0.36
C ALA A 563 -10.18 -10.31 1.72
N TYR A 564 -10.12 -11.55 2.13
CA TYR A 564 -10.29 -11.97 3.51
C TYR A 564 -8.95 -12.06 4.22
N GLY A 565 -8.94 -12.13 5.55
CA GLY A 565 -7.71 -12.27 6.30
C GLY A 565 -7.90 -13.11 7.56
N ALA A 566 -6.80 -13.70 8.01
CA ALA A 566 -6.74 -14.47 9.24
C ALA A 566 -5.62 -13.94 10.16
N ALA A 567 -5.91 -13.87 11.45
CA ALA A 567 -4.99 -13.48 12.52
C ALA A 567 -4.91 -14.56 13.59
N GLY A 568 -3.78 -14.66 14.29
CA GLY A 568 -3.59 -15.64 15.37
C GLY A 568 -3.34 -17.06 14.87
N LEU A 569 -2.78 -17.20 13.66
CA LEU A 569 -2.50 -18.50 13.06
C LEU A 569 -1.56 -19.35 13.91
N SER A 570 -0.40 -18.85 14.29
CA SER A 570 0.58 -19.60 15.08
C SER A 570 0.05 -20.04 16.44
N ILE A 571 -0.81 -19.23 17.08
CA ILE A 571 -1.46 -19.55 18.33
C ILE A 571 -2.47 -20.70 18.14
N ALA A 572 -3.28 -20.63 17.07
CA ALA A 572 -4.21 -21.71 16.75
C ALA A 572 -3.47 -23.02 16.43
N ILE A 573 -2.40 -22.95 15.66
CA ILE A 573 -1.54 -24.11 15.33
C ILE A 573 -0.95 -24.74 16.60
N ASP A 574 -0.29 -23.91 17.42
CA ASP A 574 0.37 -24.39 18.65
C ASP A 574 -0.66 -24.92 19.66
N SER A 575 -1.84 -24.29 19.76
CA SER A 575 -2.94 -24.79 20.60
C SER A 575 -3.45 -26.16 20.15
N LEU A 576 -3.64 -26.34 18.84
CA LEU A 576 -4.04 -27.63 18.27
C LEU A 576 -2.95 -28.68 18.47
N SER A 577 -1.68 -28.30 18.35
CA SER A 577 -0.53 -29.17 18.63
C SER A 577 -0.50 -29.58 20.09
N ALA A 578 -0.66 -28.65 21.03
CA ALA A 578 -0.75 -28.95 22.46
C ALA A 578 -1.87 -29.94 22.79
N ILE A 579 -3.08 -29.70 22.26
CA ILE A 579 -4.23 -30.59 22.46
C ILE A 579 -3.97 -32.00 21.87
N LYS A 580 -3.21 -32.09 20.78
CA LYS A 580 -2.95 -33.36 20.08
C LYS A 580 -1.83 -34.18 20.69
N TYR A 581 -0.79 -33.54 21.21
CA TYR A 581 0.48 -34.21 21.61
C TYR A 581 0.77 -34.12 23.10
N ALA A 582 0.10 -33.24 23.84
CA ALA A 582 0.17 -33.16 25.29
C ALA A 582 -1.21 -33.40 25.91
N LYS A 583 -1.27 -33.41 27.23
CA LYS A 583 -2.54 -33.45 27.95
C LYS A 583 -2.93 -32.03 28.35
N VAL A 584 -3.98 -31.49 27.73
CA VAL A 584 -4.48 -30.14 28.01
C VAL A 584 -5.80 -30.23 28.74
N THR A 585 -5.88 -29.61 29.92
CA THR A 585 -7.10 -29.60 30.78
C THR A 585 -7.61 -28.14 30.88
N SER A 586 -8.89 -27.95 30.55
CA SER A 586 -9.61 -26.67 30.73
C SER A 586 -9.90 -26.39 32.21
N LYS A 587 -9.53 -25.16 32.66
CA LYS A 587 -10.01 -24.66 33.97
C LYS A 587 -11.21 -23.75 33.74
N ARG A 588 -12.37 -24.20 34.19
CA ARG A 588 -13.65 -23.48 34.01
C ARG A 588 -14.04 -22.71 35.24
N ASN A 589 -14.63 -21.54 35.05
CA ASN A 589 -15.27 -20.75 36.10
C ASN A 589 -16.68 -21.27 36.45
N ASP A 590 -17.33 -20.61 37.41
CA ASP A 590 -18.67 -20.99 37.96
C ASP A 590 -19.79 -21.02 36.90
N ILE A 591 -19.63 -20.30 35.77
CA ILE A 591 -20.57 -20.29 34.65
C ILE A 591 -20.17 -21.24 33.52
N GLY A 592 -19.13 -22.07 33.75
CA GLY A 592 -18.65 -23.10 32.85
C GLY A 592 -17.84 -22.56 31.67
N LEU A 593 -17.26 -21.35 31.75
CA LEU A 593 -16.34 -20.80 30.72
C LEU A 593 -14.89 -21.14 31.08
N THR A 594 -14.11 -21.52 30.07
CA THR A 594 -12.69 -21.80 30.25
C THR A 594 -11.91 -20.48 30.41
N GLU A 595 -11.24 -20.32 31.55
CA GLU A 595 -10.40 -19.13 31.85
C GLU A 595 -8.89 -19.39 31.70
N ALA A 596 -8.45 -20.65 31.87
CA ALA A 596 -7.08 -21.06 31.79
C ALA A 596 -6.97 -22.53 31.34
N PHE A 597 -5.75 -22.96 31.04
CA PHE A 597 -5.45 -24.35 30.66
C PHE A 597 -4.22 -24.84 31.45
N ASP A 598 -4.29 -26.10 31.93
CA ASP A 598 -3.14 -26.84 32.44
C ASP A 598 -2.63 -27.73 31.29
N ILE A 599 -1.31 -27.70 31.07
CA ILE A 599 -0.63 -28.45 30.02
C ILE A 599 0.37 -29.38 30.68
N GLU A 600 0.18 -30.68 30.54
CA GLU A 600 1.08 -31.74 31.01
C GLU A 600 1.73 -32.42 29.80
N GLY A 601 3.06 -32.36 29.73
CA GLY A 601 3.85 -32.95 28.63
C GLY A 601 4.39 -31.91 27.64
N GLU A 602 5.17 -32.36 26.71
CA GLU A 602 5.78 -31.54 25.63
C GLU A 602 5.00 -31.71 24.31
N TYR A 603 4.99 -30.66 23.50
CA TYR A 603 4.36 -30.68 22.17
C TYR A 603 5.22 -29.87 21.17
N PRO A 604 5.21 -30.23 19.87
CA PRO A 604 5.92 -29.49 18.86
C PRO A 604 5.29 -28.11 18.65
N CYS A 605 6.14 -27.07 18.54
CA CYS A 605 5.70 -25.70 18.27
C CYS A 605 6.03 -25.30 16.83
N PHE A 606 5.17 -24.51 16.22
CA PHE A 606 5.37 -23.92 14.89
C PHE A 606 6.63 -23.05 14.85
N GLY A 607 7.38 -23.11 13.74
CA GLY A 607 8.62 -22.36 13.56
C GLY A 607 9.90 -23.16 13.84
N ASN A 608 9.81 -24.49 13.93
CA ASN A 608 10.95 -25.39 14.18
C ASN A 608 11.16 -26.43 13.07
N ASN A 609 10.52 -26.21 11.91
CA ASN A 609 10.54 -27.15 10.77
C ASN A 609 10.07 -28.56 11.12
N ASP A 610 9.07 -28.68 11.98
CA ASP A 610 8.46 -29.94 12.40
C ASP A 610 7.12 -30.17 11.68
N ASP A 611 7.08 -31.14 10.77
CA ASP A 611 5.89 -31.43 9.96
C ASP A 611 4.65 -31.81 10.78
N ARG A 612 4.83 -32.33 12.01
CA ARG A 612 3.70 -32.68 12.89
C ARG A 612 2.84 -31.47 13.25
N VAL A 613 3.45 -30.31 13.39
CA VAL A 613 2.78 -29.06 13.74
C VAL A 613 2.58 -28.17 12.52
N ASP A 614 3.55 -28.09 11.61
CA ASP A 614 3.48 -27.21 10.45
C ASP A 614 2.30 -27.54 9.52
N HIS A 615 1.99 -28.86 9.33
CA HIS A 615 0.85 -29.32 8.55
C HIS A 615 -0.51 -28.97 9.19
N LEU A 616 -0.59 -28.83 10.52
CA LEU A 616 -1.83 -28.36 11.16
C LEU A 616 -2.18 -26.94 10.66
N GLY A 617 -1.15 -26.10 10.44
CA GLY A 617 -1.33 -24.77 9.88
C GLY A 617 -1.77 -24.79 8.42
N VAL A 618 -1.15 -25.63 7.60
CA VAL A 618 -1.51 -25.80 6.19
C VAL A 618 -2.97 -26.24 6.06
N ASP A 619 -3.39 -27.26 6.83
CA ASP A 619 -4.76 -27.79 6.79
C ASP A 619 -5.80 -26.77 7.31
N LEU A 620 -5.45 -26.00 8.33
CA LEU A 620 -6.33 -24.97 8.90
C LEU A 620 -6.58 -23.83 7.89
N VAL A 621 -5.52 -23.34 7.27
CA VAL A 621 -5.60 -22.29 6.26
C VAL A 621 -6.39 -22.73 5.05
N TYR A 622 -6.09 -23.93 4.54
CA TYR A 622 -6.83 -24.53 3.42
C TYR A 622 -8.32 -24.67 3.73
N PHE A 623 -8.66 -25.19 4.91
CA PHE A 623 -10.06 -25.36 5.33
C PHE A 623 -10.81 -24.02 5.33
N PHE A 624 -10.21 -22.98 5.93
CA PHE A 624 -10.86 -21.67 6.05
C PHE A 624 -11.02 -20.98 4.69
N ASP A 625 -10.02 -21.06 3.82
CA ASP A 625 -10.06 -20.55 2.45
C ASP A 625 -11.18 -21.22 1.63
N GLU A 626 -11.30 -22.56 1.72
CA GLU A 626 -12.35 -23.29 1.04
C GLU A 626 -13.76 -22.95 1.57
N GLU A 627 -13.93 -22.70 2.88
CA GLU A 627 -15.23 -22.26 3.42
C GLU A 627 -15.62 -20.88 2.88
N LEU A 628 -14.68 -19.94 2.77
CA LEU A 628 -14.93 -18.61 2.20
C LEU A 628 -15.31 -18.69 0.70
N LYS A 629 -14.65 -19.55 -0.06
CA LYS A 629 -14.92 -19.74 -1.51
C LYS A 629 -16.30 -20.30 -1.84
N LYS A 630 -16.97 -20.96 -0.89
CA LYS A 630 -18.33 -21.50 -1.08
C LYS A 630 -19.42 -20.42 -1.05
N LEU A 631 -19.10 -19.22 -0.57
CA LEU A 631 -20.09 -18.19 -0.27
C LEU A 631 -20.30 -17.23 -1.45
N PRO A 632 -21.51 -16.73 -1.65
CA PRO A 632 -21.78 -15.73 -2.69
C PRO A 632 -21.13 -14.40 -2.32
N VAL A 633 -20.44 -13.80 -3.28
CA VAL A 633 -19.68 -12.56 -3.09
C VAL A 633 -20.22 -11.44 -3.96
N TYR A 634 -20.26 -10.22 -3.42
CA TYR A 634 -20.70 -9.03 -4.12
C TYR A 634 -19.90 -8.80 -5.43
N LYS A 635 -20.61 -8.47 -6.51
CA LYS A 635 -20.07 -8.31 -7.88
C LYS A 635 -19.29 -9.54 -8.39
N HIS A 636 -19.59 -10.74 -7.90
CA HIS A 636 -18.89 -11.96 -8.25
C HIS A 636 -17.36 -11.85 -8.09
N ALA A 637 -16.92 -11.04 -7.10
CA ALA A 637 -15.51 -10.88 -6.80
C ALA A 637 -14.88 -12.22 -6.41
N ARG A 638 -13.62 -12.44 -6.81
CA ARG A 638 -12.90 -13.67 -6.47
C ARG A 638 -12.41 -13.62 -5.01
N PRO A 639 -12.82 -14.56 -4.14
CA PRO A 639 -12.27 -14.64 -2.79
C PRO A 639 -10.77 -14.91 -2.78
N THR A 640 -10.05 -14.21 -1.92
CA THR A 640 -8.63 -14.43 -1.61
C THR A 640 -8.44 -14.30 -0.10
N LEU A 641 -7.47 -15.03 0.46
CA LEU A 641 -7.15 -15.02 1.89
C LEU A 641 -5.75 -14.47 2.12
N SER A 642 -5.54 -13.73 3.21
CA SER A 642 -4.23 -13.30 3.69
C SER A 642 -3.94 -13.81 5.11
N LEU A 643 -2.67 -14.04 5.37
CA LEU A 643 -2.09 -14.29 6.69
C LEU A 643 -1.27 -13.05 7.07
N LEU A 644 -1.96 -12.02 7.54
CA LEU A 644 -1.40 -10.71 7.80
C LEU A 644 -2.16 -10.05 8.97
N THR A 645 -1.45 -9.50 9.95
CA THR A 645 -2.09 -8.82 11.09
C THR A 645 -1.90 -7.30 11.08
N ILE A 646 -0.94 -6.77 10.30
CA ILE A 646 -0.43 -5.41 10.52
C ILE A 646 -0.02 -5.25 12.00
N THR A 647 -0.10 -4.05 12.58
CA THR A 647 0.16 -3.82 14.02
C THR A 647 -1.03 -4.19 14.94
N SER A 648 -2.13 -4.68 14.39
CA SER A 648 -3.30 -5.08 15.19
C SER A 648 -3.10 -6.37 16.02
N ASN A 649 -1.96 -7.06 15.89
CA ASN A 649 -1.62 -8.25 16.69
C ASN A 649 -1.70 -7.98 18.21
N VAL A 650 -1.36 -6.79 18.66
CA VAL A 650 -1.50 -6.34 20.06
C VAL A 650 -2.99 -6.32 20.48
N MET A 651 -3.83 -5.70 19.68
CA MET A 651 -5.26 -5.59 19.94
C MET A 651 -5.96 -6.96 19.90
N TYR A 652 -5.56 -7.87 19.00
CA TYR A 652 -6.07 -9.26 18.99
C TYR A 652 -5.74 -9.96 20.30
N GLY A 653 -4.51 -9.82 20.81
CA GLY A 653 -4.11 -10.37 22.08
C GLY A 653 -4.97 -9.87 23.23
N LYS A 654 -5.17 -8.55 23.35
CA LYS A 654 -6.02 -7.91 24.38
C LYS A 654 -7.45 -8.45 24.41
N LYS A 655 -8.01 -8.73 23.23
CA LYS A 655 -9.39 -9.23 23.07
C LYS A 655 -9.53 -10.75 23.23
N THR A 656 -8.45 -11.51 23.41
CA THR A 656 -8.45 -12.97 23.45
C THR A 656 -8.01 -13.48 24.82
N GLY A 657 -8.78 -14.44 25.38
CA GLY A 657 -8.48 -15.15 26.62
C GLY A 657 -7.19 -15.97 26.57
N ALA A 658 -6.89 -16.71 27.64
CA ALA A 658 -5.79 -17.70 27.63
C ALA A 658 -6.07 -18.78 26.58
N THR A 659 -5.01 -19.36 26.00
CA THR A 659 -5.11 -20.35 24.92
C THR A 659 -4.41 -21.65 25.26
N PRO A 660 -4.85 -22.80 24.70
CA PRO A 660 -4.34 -24.14 25.02
C PRO A 660 -2.83 -24.34 24.83
N ASP A 661 -2.17 -23.45 24.10
CA ASP A 661 -0.73 -23.41 23.89
C ASP A 661 0.05 -22.75 25.06
N GLY A 662 -0.64 -22.34 26.13
CA GLY A 662 -0.03 -21.68 27.29
C GLY A 662 0.13 -20.17 27.17
N ARG A 663 -0.36 -19.51 26.09
CA ARG A 663 -0.41 -18.05 26.00
C ARG A 663 -1.39 -17.49 27.04
N ALA A 664 -0.94 -16.60 27.88
CA ALA A 664 -1.78 -15.94 28.87
C ALA A 664 -2.80 -14.99 28.20
N ALA A 665 -3.93 -14.77 28.85
CA ALA A 665 -4.94 -13.80 28.41
C ALA A 665 -4.34 -12.40 28.24
N GLY A 666 -4.66 -11.75 27.12
CA GLY A 666 -4.21 -10.39 26.85
C GLY A 666 -2.82 -10.26 26.20
N VAL A 667 -1.99 -11.28 26.22
CA VAL A 667 -0.67 -11.25 25.57
C VAL A 667 -0.82 -11.07 24.06
N ALA A 668 0.00 -10.19 23.46
CA ALA A 668 0.00 -9.91 22.03
C ALA A 668 0.20 -11.18 21.19
N PHE A 669 -0.40 -11.20 20.00
CA PHE A 669 -0.16 -12.27 19.02
C PHE A 669 1.16 -12.04 18.29
N ALA A 670 1.75 -13.10 17.71
CA ALA A 670 2.76 -12.94 16.70
C ALA A 670 2.17 -12.30 15.44
N PRO A 671 2.91 -11.46 14.71
CA PRO A 671 2.40 -10.80 13.51
C PRO A 671 2.32 -11.77 12.32
N GLY A 672 1.25 -11.66 11.55
CA GLY A 672 1.07 -12.40 10.30
C GLY A 672 1.17 -13.92 10.46
N ALA A 673 2.05 -14.53 9.69
CA ALA A 673 2.35 -15.96 9.71
C ALA A 673 3.55 -16.31 10.59
N ASN A 674 4.08 -15.37 11.36
CA ASN A 674 5.22 -15.61 12.24
C ASN A 674 4.91 -16.67 13.30
N PRO A 675 5.90 -17.49 13.67
CA PRO A 675 5.86 -18.27 14.90
C PRO A 675 5.62 -17.39 16.13
N MET A 676 5.02 -17.94 17.17
CA MET A 676 4.83 -17.20 18.43
C MET A 676 6.20 -16.92 19.07
N HIS A 677 6.36 -15.73 19.62
CA HIS A 677 7.62 -15.23 20.17
C HIS A 677 8.28 -16.23 21.14
N GLY A 678 9.55 -16.51 20.88
CA GLY A 678 10.40 -17.42 21.69
C GLY A 678 10.08 -18.90 21.55
N ARG A 679 9.23 -19.32 20.61
CA ARG A 679 8.91 -20.74 20.35
C ARG A 679 9.70 -21.35 19.21
N ASP A 680 10.20 -20.54 18.30
CA ASP A 680 11.07 -20.92 17.18
C ASP A 680 12.55 -21.05 17.63
N LYS A 681 12.84 -22.13 18.34
CA LYS A 681 14.13 -22.35 19.03
C LYS A 681 15.20 -23.04 18.16
N SER A 682 14.81 -23.58 17.00
CA SER A 682 15.70 -24.38 16.13
C SER A 682 16.54 -23.53 15.17
N GLY A 683 16.53 -22.20 15.32
CA GLY A 683 17.32 -21.24 14.51
C GLY A 683 16.54 -20.63 13.36
N ALA A 684 17.18 -19.68 12.70
CA ALA A 684 16.59 -18.86 11.65
C ALA A 684 16.05 -19.68 10.46
N ILE A 685 16.84 -20.59 9.95
CA ILE A 685 16.50 -21.42 8.79
C ILE A 685 15.29 -22.32 9.08
N ALA A 686 15.19 -22.87 10.29
CA ALA A 686 14.05 -23.70 10.69
C ALA A 686 12.77 -22.88 10.79
N SER A 687 12.83 -21.65 11.35
CA SER A 687 11.71 -20.73 11.45
C SER A 687 11.18 -20.35 10.06
N LEU A 688 12.06 -19.96 9.16
CA LEU A 688 11.74 -19.67 7.77
C LEU A 688 11.16 -20.88 7.03
N ALA A 689 11.73 -22.08 7.23
CA ALA A 689 11.25 -23.31 6.59
C ALA A 689 9.81 -23.68 7.01
N SER A 690 9.43 -23.48 8.28
CA SER A 690 8.04 -23.69 8.73
C SER A 690 7.07 -22.76 8.02
N VAL A 691 7.40 -21.47 7.93
CA VAL A 691 6.53 -20.48 7.25
C VAL A 691 6.43 -20.76 5.75
N ALA A 692 7.52 -21.22 5.11
CA ALA A 692 7.54 -21.54 3.67
C ALA A 692 6.62 -22.70 3.28
N LYS A 693 6.17 -23.54 4.24
CA LYS A 693 5.19 -24.62 3.99
C LYS A 693 3.76 -24.11 3.81
N LEU A 694 3.46 -22.89 4.28
CA LEU A 694 2.15 -22.26 4.05
C LEU A 694 1.98 -21.91 2.57
N ARG A 695 0.96 -22.47 1.94
CA ARG A 695 0.82 -22.42 0.49
C ARG A 695 0.23 -21.10 0.02
N TYR A 696 0.91 -20.38 -0.86
CA TYR A 696 0.40 -19.15 -1.46
C TYR A 696 -0.91 -19.38 -2.23
N ARG A 697 -1.11 -20.56 -2.82
CA ARG A 697 -2.38 -20.91 -3.52
C ARG A 697 -3.62 -20.83 -2.63
N ASP A 698 -3.45 -21.04 -1.34
CA ASP A 698 -4.54 -20.98 -0.34
C ASP A 698 -4.60 -19.60 0.35
N SER A 699 -3.65 -18.73 0.08
CA SER A 699 -3.53 -17.40 0.70
C SER A 699 -3.08 -16.34 -0.31
N GLN A 700 -3.83 -16.22 -1.43
CA GLN A 700 -3.44 -15.37 -2.56
C GLN A 700 -3.55 -13.85 -2.32
N ASP A 701 -4.00 -13.43 -1.14
CA ASP A 701 -3.89 -12.06 -0.66
C ASP A 701 -2.62 -11.84 0.18
N GLY A 702 -1.77 -12.86 0.28
CA GLY A 702 -0.42 -12.77 0.82
C GLY A 702 -0.20 -13.43 2.18
N ILE A 703 1.05 -13.83 2.41
CA ILE A 703 1.52 -14.49 3.64
C ILE A 703 2.65 -13.63 4.21
N SER A 704 2.35 -12.82 5.23
CA SER A 704 3.34 -11.92 5.82
C SER A 704 4.22 -12.64 6.82
N ASN A 705 5.53 -12.57 6.59
CA ASN A 705 6.56 -13.03 7.53
C ASN A 705 7.51 -11.87 7.87
N THR A 706 7.76 -11.64 9.15
CA THR A 706 8.72 -10.64 9.64
C THR A 706 9.84 -11.31 10.38
N PHE A 707 11.01 -11.23 9.82
CA PHE A 707 12.21 -11.91 10.32
C PHE A 707 13.16 -10.90 10.95
N SER A 708 13.63 -11.19 12.18
CA SER A 708 14.62 -10.36 12.87
C SER A 708 15.87 -11.18 13.17
N ILE A 709 17.02 -10.67 12.75
CA ILE A 709 18.32 -11.33 12.95
C ILE A 709 19.34 -10.30 13.43
N ILE A 710 20.21 -10.72 14.36
CA ILE A 710 21.30 -9.85 14.79
C ILE A 710 22.41 -9.82 13.72
N PRO A 711 23.06 -8.67 13.47
CA PRO A 711 24.05 -8.54 12.39
C PRO A 711 25.17 -9.60 12.45
N LYS A 712 25.68 -9.91 13.63
CA LYS A 712 26.75 -10.92 13.84
C LYS A 712 26.36 -12.32 13.39
N SER A 713 25.08 -12.67 13.38
CA SER A 713 24.59 -13.98 12.94
C SER A 713 24.59 -14.14 11.43
N LEU A 714 24.61 -13.02 10.69
CA LEU A 714 24.79 -13.05 9.23
C LEU A 714 26.27 -13.19 8.82
N GLY A 715 27.22 -12.82 9.66
CA GLY A 715 28.67 -12.95 9.37
C GLY A 715 29.50 -11.89 10.08
N PRO A 716 30.83 -12.12 10.20
CA PRO A 716 31.76 -11.18 10.83
C PRO A 716 32.04 -9.93 9.99
N THR A 717 32.06 -10.03 8.64
CA THR A 717 32.30 -8.90 7.73
C THR A 717 31.03 -8.44 7.04
N ASP A 718 31.04 -7.25 6.47
CA ASP A 718 29.88 -6.70 5.75
C ASP A 718 29.62 -7.49 4.45
N GLU A 719 30.67 -7.95 3.76
CA GLU A 719 30.56 -8.76 2.56
C GLU A 719 29.90 -10.11 2.88
N GLU A 720 30.36 -10.81 3.92
CA GLU A 720 29.78 -12.09 4.35
C GLU A 720 28.31 -11.92 4.78
N ARG A 721 27.96 -10.80 5.43
CA ARG A 721 26.56 -10.52 5.82
C ARG A 721 25.66 -10.36 4.60
N VAL A 722 26.14 -9.66 3.57
CA VAL A 722 25.41 -9.48 2.32
C VAL A 722 25.24 -10.82 1.61
N GLU A 723 26.31 -11.60 1.41
CA GLU A 723 26.29 -12.91 0.75
C GLU A 723 25.36 -13.91 1.46
N ASN A 724 25.46 -13.98 2.79
CA ASN A 724 24.64 -14.87 3.60
C ASN A 724 23.15 -14.46 3.58
N LEU A 725 22.84 -13.17 3.59
CA LEU A 725 21.45 -12.69 3.47
C LEU A 725 20.87 -13.02 2.09
N VAL A 726 21.62 -12.81 1.00
CA VAL A 726 21.22 -13.20 -0.36
C VAL A 726 20.94 -14.69 -0.44
N THR A 727 21.90 -15.53 0.02
CA THR A 727 21.76 -16.99 0.01
C THR A 727 20.55 -17.47 0.82
N MET A 728 20.31 -16.87 1.98
CA MET A 728 19.15 -17.17 2.82
C MET A 728 17.84 -16.83 2.11
N MET A 729 17.76 -15.67 1.46
CA MET A 729 16.57 -15.26 0.71
C MET A 729 16.32 -16.15 -0.51
N ASP A 730 17.37 -16.48 -1.28
CA ASP A 730 17.26 -17.40 -2.41
C ASP A 730 16.74 -18.77 -1.96
N GLY A 731 17.28 -19.30 -0.86
CA GLY A 731 16.82 -20.57 -0.28
C GLY A 731 15.38 -20.53 0.22
N TYR A 732 14.98 -19.43 0.88
CA TYR A 732 13.62 -19.25 1.40
C TYR A 732 12.58 -19.17 0.28
N PHE A 733 12.83 -18.35 -0.75
CA PHE A 733 11.91 -18.19 -1.86
C PHE A 733 11.84 -19.38 -2.80
N THR A 734 12.97 -20.09 -3.00
CA THR A 734 13.00 -21.37 -3.73
C THR A 734 12.15 -22.45 -3.05
N LYS A 735 11.98 -22.41 -1.73
CA LYS A 735 11.06 -23.31 -0.99
C LYS A 735 9.58 -22.95 -1.14
N GLY A 736 9.24 -21.94 -1.92
CA GLY A 736 7.85 -21.49 -2.17
C GLY A 736 7.29 -20.53 -1.14
N ALA A 737 8.13 -19.92 -0.31
CA ALA A 737 7.73 -18.83 0.56
C ALA A 737 7.25 -17.61 -0.24
N HIS A 738 6.32 -16.86 0.32
CA HIS A 738 5.72 -15.73 -0.39
C HIS A 738 6.42 -14.39 -0.12
N HIS A 739 6.59 -14.01 1.15
CA HIS A 739 7.00 -12.65 1.54
C HIS A 739 7.98 -12.69 2.72
N LEU A 740 8.89 -11.72 2.74
CA LEU A 740 9.83 -11.54 3.86
C LEU A 740 10.05 -10.04 4.16
N ASN A 741 9.77 -9.64 5.39
CA ASN A 741 10.35 -8.46 6.03
C ASN A 741 11.66 -8.86 6.70
N VAL A 742 12.73 -8.09 6.49
CA VAL A 742 14.02 -8.30 7.13
C VAL A 742 14.36 -7.14 8.05
N ASN A 743 14.53 -7.42 9.35
CA ASN A 743 15.09 -6.51 10.34
C ASN A 743 16.48 -6.99 10.73
N VAL A 744 17.50 -6.20 10.46
CA VAL A 744 18.87 -6.48 10.91
C VAL A 744 19.22 -5.54 12.04
N LEU A 745 18.83 -5.90 13.27
CA LEU A 745 18.91 -5.08 14.47
C LEU A 745 19.29 -5.94 15.69
N ASN A 746 19.66 -5.29 16.75
CA ASN A 746 19.78 -5.93 18.07
C ASN A 746 18.75 -5.34 19.04
N ARG A 747 18.47 -6.07 20.10
CA ARG A 747 17.48 -5.70 21.11
C ARG A 747 17.90 -4.45 21.87
N GLU A 748 19.18 -4.34 22.20
CA GLU A 748 19.78 -3.25 22.97
C GLU A 748 19.59 -1.91 22.26
N MET A 749 19.69 -1.86 20.92
CA MET A 749 19.42 -0.66 20.14
C MET A 749 17.95 -0.22 20.26
N LEU A 750 17.00 -1.14 20.27
CA LEU A 750 15.59 -0.83 20.40
C LEU A 750 15.23 -0.36 21.83
N GLU A 751 15.86 -0.97 22.83
CA GLU A 751 15.71 -0.54 24.22
C GLU A 751 16.26 0.88 24.43
N ASP A 752 17.43 1.19 23.87
CA ASP A 752 18.01 2.53 23.90
C ASP A 752 17.16 3.54 23.12
N ALA A 753 16.66 3.18 21.93
CA ALA A 753 15.76 4.03 21.16
C ALA A 753 14.41 4.30 21.86
N MET A 754 13.98 3.40 22.72
CA MET A 754 12.78 3.57 23.53
C MET A 754 12.97 4.55 24.69
N GLU A 755 14.19 4.62 25.27
CA GLU A 755 14.54 5.53 26.37
C GLU A 755 15.07 6.88 25.85
N HIS A 756 15.76 6.89 24.69
CA HIS A 756 16.42 8.05 24.08
C HIS A 756 15.97 8.27 22.61
N PRO A 757 14.65 8.51 22.38
CA PRO A 757 14.09 8.60 21.01
C PRO A 757 14.70 9.72 20.16
N GLU A 758 15.26 10.75 20.77
CA GLU A 758 15.94 11.87 20.11
C GLU A 758 17.20 11.44 19.34
N ASN A 759 17.85 10.35 19.77
CA ASN A 759 19.03 9.81 19.11
C ASN A 759 18.69 8.97 17.86
N TYR A 760 17.41 8.58 17.70
CA TYR A 760 16.93 7.65 16.68
C TYR A 760 15.74 8.19 15.85
N PRO A 761 15.77 9.45 15.35
CA PRO A 761 14.60 10.10 14.77
C PRO A 761 14.06 9.42 13.50
N GLN A 762 14.89 8.63 12.80
CA GLN A 762 14.56 7.93 11.57
C GLN A 762 14.67 6.40 11.69
N LEU A 763 14.83 5.86 12.91
CA LEU A 763 14.92 4.40 13.10
C LEU A 763 13.66 3.74 12.55
N THR A 764 13.85 3.02 11.46
CA THR A 764 12.79 2.31 10.75
C THR A 764 12.82 0.83 11.13
N ILE A 765 11.66 0.26 11.38
CA ILE A 765 11.49 -1.15 11.69
C ILE A 765 10.36 -1.75 10.87
N ARG A 766 10.57 -2.95 10.36
CA ARG A 766 9.54 -3.75 9.69
C ARG A 766 8.66 -4.41 10.75
N VAL A 767 7.34 -4.28 10.61
CA VAL A 767 6.39 -4.79 11.63
C VAL A 767 5.54 -5.96 11.15
N SER A 768 4.81 -5.81 10.06
CA SER A 768 4.01 -6.88 9.44
C SER A 768 3.52 -6.43 8.05
N GLY A 769 4.32 -6.67 7.03
CA GLY A 769 4.04 -6.26 5.65
C GLY A 769 4.31 -4.78 5.34
N TYR A 770 4.73 -3.98 6.32
CA TYR A 770 5.14 -2.60 6.14
C TYR A 770 6.12 -2.17 7.23
N ALA A 771 6.74 -1.02 7.07
CA ALA A 771 7.64 -0.43 8.06
C ALA A 771 6.95 0.70 8.84
N VAL A 772 7.49 0.99 10.00
CA VAL A 772 7.11 2.14 10.82
C VAL A 772 8.38 2.79 11.40
N ASN A 773 8.25 4.03 11.80
CA ASN A 773 9.30 4.66 12.61
C ASN A 773 9.14 4.17 14.06
N PHE A 774 10.14 3.49 14.59
CA PHE A 774 10.08 2.82 15.91
C PHE A 774 9.74 3.78 17.06
N VAL A 775 10.31 4.98 17.03
CA VAL A 775 10.09 5.98 18.11
C VAL A 775 8.70 6.61 18.07
N LYS A 776 7.93 6.40 16.98
CA LYS A 776 6.53 6.84 16.88
C LYS A 776 5.52 5.80 17.38
N LEU A 777 5.96 4.57 17.63
CA LEU A 777 5.11 3.53 18.19
C LEU A 777 4.68 3.86 19.62
N SER A 778 3.46 3.43 20.00
CA SER A 778 3.09 3.42 21.43
C SER A 778 4.03 2.51 22.20
N ARG A 779 4.23 2.79 23.48
CA ARG A 779 5.08 1.98 24.37
C ARG A 779 4.75 0.49 24.30
N GLU A 780 3.48 0.16 24.19
CA GLU A 780 3.01 -1.23 24.10
C GLU A 780 3.47 -1.92 22.80
N HIS A 781 3.38 -1.21 21.66
CA HIS A 781 3.88 -1.74 20.40
C HIS A 781 5.42 -1.84 20.38
N GLN A 782 6.12 -0.90 21.00
CA GLN A 782 7.59 -0.98 21.16
C GLN A 782 7.99 -2.24 21.95
N LEU A 783 7.32 -2.49 23.08
CA LEU A 783 7.55 -3.67 23.91
C LEU A 783 7.22 -4.98 23.16
N GLU A 784 6.16 -4.99 22.34
CA GLU A 784 5.82 -6.14 21.49
C GLU A 784 6.93 -6.44 20.49
N VAL A 785 7.46 -5.41 19.83
CA VAL A 785 8.58 -5.55 18.89
C VAL A 785 9.84 -6.07 19.58
N ILE A 786 10.18 -5.55 20.74
CA ILE A 786 11.34 -5.98 21.54
C ILE A 786 11.18 -7.44 22.03
N ALA A 787 9.94 -7.89 22.27
CA ALA A 787 9.64 -9.25 22.69
C ALA A 787 9.76 -10.28 21.56
N ARG A 788 9.86 -9.87 20.28
CA ARG A 788 9.99 -10.79 19.14
C ARG A 788 11.27 -11.61 19.21
N THR A 789 11.29 -12.73 18.49
CA THR A 789 12.49 -13.53 18.36
C THR A 789 13.54 -12.79 17.53
N PHE A 790 14.73 -12.59 18.11
CA PHE A 790 15.93 -12.13 17.40
C PHE A 790 16.84 -13.33 17.23
N HIS A 791 16.95 -13.82 16.00
CA HIS A 791 17.75 -15.02 15.73
C HIS A 791 19.23 -14.74 15.93
N GLN A 792 19.84 -15.53 16.82
CA GLN A 792 21.26 -15.47 17.16
C GLN A 792 22.10 -16.51 16.39
N LYS A 793 21.43 -17.35 15.57
CA LYS A 793 22.02 -18.39 14.72
C LYS A 793 21.25 -18.45 13.40
N MET A 794 21.98 -18.73 12.35
CA MET A 794 21.41 -19.10 11.04
C MET A 794 20.61 -20.40 11.10
#